data_695c926ebab2cd0689a2c8ee3fcfdef2
#
_entry.id   695c926ebab2cd0689a2c8ee3fcfdef2
#
_cell.length_a   1.000
_cell.length_b   1.000
_cell.length_c   1.000
_cell.angle_alpha   90.00
_cell.angle_beta   90.00
_cell.angle_gamma   90.00
#
_symmetry.space_group_name_H-M   'P 1'
#
loop_
_entity.id
_entity.type
_entity.pdbx_description
1 polymer ?
#
loop_
_entity_poly.entity_id
_entity_poly.type
_entity_poly.pdbx_seq_one_letter_code
_entity_poly.pdbx_strand_id
1 'polypeptide(L)'
;MIVFAFVILLVMAEVPMKMVSRVQQGSGNNDSIPADSIVEDTFKAALDTIKATADTTQMDSIQLAIYRHNKAIDDSLAQDSINKRRKNGIDSPVEYSAEDSLTYEAASGLAHLYGDSKVKYQNMDLQSDKIYMSLDSSLVHATGSFDSTANELKGTPVFKMGNDEYQSDTMAFNFKTKKGLISSVYTQQQEGFLTSELSKRGADGEMFLQHGRYTTCDDPHPDFYLAMSRAKVRPGKDVVFGPTYLVVADVPLPLAIPYGFFPFTKSYSSGLIMPTYGDETERGFYLRDGGYYFAINDKMDLKLIGEIYTKGSWGLSAASNYRKRYRYSGSFLASYQNTINGEKNMPDYSKQTSFKVVWSHRQDAKANPYSQLSANVNFATSSYERNNLTSMYNPQTLTQSTRTSSVSWSTTFSSIGMTLSSTTNLNQNMRDSTISLTLPDLNISIARFYPFKRKKRVGDERWYEKISMQYTGQIKNEITTKEDKLLHSSLSKDWKNGMQHSIPISGNFTLFGYLNLNPSFNFTDRTYFSKVHKSWDAAAQREVVDTLSGFYNVYNWNFSVGASTKLYGMWVPNRKIFGDKINAIRHVITPTVSFSYAPDFSASRYGYYDYYQKTDADGKVTMVEYSPYQIGPYGVPGKGKTGSLSMDLSQNLEMKVKSDDDSTGFKKISLIDEFRMSMSYNFAADIRPWSDLSTSLRLKLSKSYTLNLNAVFASYVYEADSVGATPRVSEHTTYWGMGKLGRFQGISQNLSYTLSNEKIANFFKRLRGEKVDDKKGKKKNQNDDDEWDENLESNVDKDMEKAKHGAQRKGSGSKAETDEDGYMAFQMPWSLSIGYGVTMREDQTLSKFNYNTMRYPYKFTQNLNVSGNLRISDGWNISFSSGYDFDNKKISMTTASLNRDLHCFNMSCSVVLAPYTSYNFSFRCNASTLTDALKYDKRSSYSNAVQWY
;
A
#
# COMPACT_ATOMS: atom_id res chain seq x y z
N MET A 1 -14.49 -16.50 -20.39
CA MET A 1 -13.11 -16.84 -20.76
C MET A 1 -12.64 -16.18 -22.05
N ILE A 2 -13.39 -16.23 -23.14
CA ILE A 2 -12.98 -15.63 -24.43
C ILE A 2 -12.86 -14.08 -24.36
N VAL A 3 -13.77 -13.38 -23.70
CA VAL A 3 -13.73 -11.91 -23.54
C VAL A 3 -12.58 -11.48 -22.62
N PHE A 4 -12.28 -12.24 -21.58
CA PHE A 4 -11.13 -12.01 -20.71
C PHE A 4 -9.80 -12.29 -21.43
N ALA A 5 -9.77 -13.33 -22.26
CA ALA A 5 -8.61 -13.64 -23.10
C ALA A 5 -8.39 -12.53 -24.15
N PHE A 6 -9.44 -11.91 -24.67
CA PHE A 6 -9.33 -10.82 -25.65
C PHE A 6 -8.81 -9.52 -25.00
N VAL A 7 -9.21 -9.21 -23.77
CA VAL A 7 -8.68 -8.06 -23.03
C VAL A 7 -7.22 -8.31 -22.63
N ILE A 8 -6.85 -9.52 -22.25
CA ILE A 8 -5.46 -9.90 -21.99
C ILE A 8 -4.63 -9.88 -23.28
N LEU A 9 -5.17 -10.30 -24.40
CA LEU A 9 -4.50 -10.24 -25.71
C LEU A 9 -4.32 -8.79 -26.21
N LEU A 10 -5.27 -7.91 -25.99
CA LEU A 10 -5.15 -6.49 -26.33
C LEU A 10 -4.11 -5.76 -25.49
N VAL A 11 -3.98 -6.14 -24.23
CA VAL A 11 -2.96 -5.58 -23.31
C VAL A 11 -1.57 -6.15 -23.62
N MET A 12 -1.49 -7.39 -24.09
CA MET A 12 -0.21 -8.02 -24.49
C MET A 12 0.28 -7.56 -25.88
N ALA A 13 -0.60 -7.02 -26.72
CA ALA A 13 -0.23 -6.59 -28.08
C ALA A 13 0.56 -5.27 -28.13
N GLU A 14 0.60 -4.49 -27.05
CA GLU A 14 1.39 -3.25 -26.98
C GLU A 14 2.77 -3.40 -26.31
N VAL A 15 3.20 -4.61 -25.97
CA VAL A 15 4.59 -4.85 -25.58
C VAL A 15 5.37 -5.12 -26.86
N PRO A 16 6.24 -4.21 -27.32
CA PRO A 16 7.06 -4.52 -28.47
C PRO A 16 8.00 -5.66 -28.13
N MET A 17 7.66 -6.86 -28.58
CA MET A 17 8.58 -7.97 -28.69
C MET A 17 9.65 -7.60 -29.71
N LYS A 18 10.73 -6.98 -29.27
CA LYS A 18 12.00 -7.08 -29.96
C LYS A 18 12.70 -8.31 -29.43
N MET A 19 12.28 -9.44 -29.94
CA MET A 19 13.09 -10.64 -29.86
C MET A 19 13.99 -10.72 -31.09
N VAL A 20 15.29 -10.83 -30.78
CA VAL A 20 16.32 -11.68 -31.37
C VAL A 20 16.65 -11.47 -32.84
N SER A 21 17.83 -11.00 -33.05
CA SER A 21 18.95 -11.76 -33.64
C SER A 21 20.08 -10.84 -34.04
N ARG A 22 21.23 -11.05 -33.49
CA ARG A 22 22.49 -10.99 -34.18
C ARG A 22 23.62 -11.47 -33.28
N VAL A 23 23.89 -12.72 -33.42
CA VAL A 23 25.28 -13.20 -33.35
C VAL A 23 25.97 -12.67 -34.62
N GLN A 24 26.93 -11.79 -34.44
CA GLN A 24 28.02 -11.62 -35.37
C GLN A 24 29.28 -11.17 -34.62
N GLN A 25 30.27 -11.98 -34.74
CA GLN A 25 31.66 -11.75 -34.46
C GLN A 25 32.13 -10.43 -35.13
N GLY A 26 32.99 -9.72 -34.43
CA GLY A 26 33.71 -8.58 -34.95
C GLY A 26 34.70 -8.07 -33.92
N SER A 27 35.85 -8.63 -33.97
CA SER A 27 37.19 -8.17 -33.61
C SER A 27 37.38 -6.67 -33.38
N GLY A 28 38.10 -6.36 -32.29
CA GLY A 28 39.12 -5.30 -32.34
C GLY A 28 38.69 -3.94 -31.80
N ASN A 29 39.06 -3.59 -30.69
CA ASN A 29 40.14 -2.73 -30.25
C ASN A 29 39.94 -2.32 -28.79
N ASN A 30 40.83 -2.84 -27.98
CA ASN A 30 41.09 -2.32 -26.64
C ASN A 30 41.93 -1.04 -26.82
N ASP A 31 41.32 0.08 -26.34
CA ASP A 31 42.12 1.20 -25.87
C ASP A 31 41.65 1.54 -24.43
N SER A 32 42.26 0.79 -23.51
CA SER A 32 42.35 1.20 -22.11
C SER A 32 43.78 1.56 -21.84
N ILE A 33 44.08 2.81 -21.69
CA ILE A 33 45.37 3.34 -21.22
C ILE A 33 45.51 2.96 -19.74
N PRO A 34 46.47 2.16 -19.33
CA PRO A 34 46.72 1.90 -17.92
C PRO A 34 47.46 3.11 -17.32
N ALA A 35 46.93 3.67 -16.26
CA ALA A 35 47.53 4.79 -15.51
C ALA A 35 48.75 4.42 -14.66
N ASP A 36 49.29 3.20 -14.80
CA ASP A 36 50.41 2.69 -13.97
C ASP A 36 51.79 2.66 -14.65
N SER A 37 51.90 3.10 -15.90
CA SER A 37 53.19 3.03 -16.60
C SER A 37 54.08 4.28 -16.41
N ILE A 38 53.57 5.36 -15.81
CA ILE A 38 54.33 6.62 -15.66
C ILE A 38 55.17 6.67 -14.39
N VAL A 39 54.88 5.85 -13.39
CA VAL A 39 55.62 5.84 -12.12
C VAL A 39 56.80 4.84 -12.17
N GLU A 40 56.69 3.79 -12.95
CA GLU A 40 57.76 2.78 -13.06
C GLU A 40 58.93 3.24 -13.96
N ASP A 41 58.67 4.02 -14.98
CA ASP A 41 59.71 4.54 -15.86
C ASP A 41 60.51 5.68 -15.24
N THR A 42 59.90 6.48 -14.33
CA THR A 42 60.65 7.51 -13.58
C THR A 42 61.54 6.93 -12.49
N PHE A 43 61.14 5.80 -11.90
CA PHE A 43 62.00 5.10 -10.93
C PHE A 43 63.15 4.32 -11.59
N LYS A 44 62.95 3.75 -12.77
CA LYS A 44 64.03 3.12 -13.54
C LYS A 44 65.02 4.15 -14.03
N ALA A 45 64.56 5.29 -14.51
CA ALA A 45 65.49 6.36 -14.93
C ALA A 45 66.28 6.97 -13.76
N ALA A 46 65.72 7.02 -12.54
CA ALA A 46 66.42 7.47 -11.35
C ALA A 46 67.43 6.44 -10.80
N LEU A 47 67.18 5.12 -10.98
CA LEU A 47 68.08 4.06 -10.57
C LEU A 47 69.22 3.88 -11.55
N ASP A 48 69.04 4.14 -12.82
CA ASP A 48 70.13 4.08 -13.85
C ASP A 48 71.08 5.31 -13.78
N THR A 49 70.63 6.40 -13.13
CA THR A 49 71.51 7.60 -12.98
C THR A 49 72.43 7.49 -11.74
N ILE A 50 72.21 6.54 -10.84
CA ILE A 50 73.06 6.29 -9.64
C ILE A 50 74.13 5.16 -9.90
N LYS A 51 74.00 4.46 -10.97
CA LYS A 51 75.15 3.63 -11.43
C LYS A 51 76.17 4.49 -12.11
N ALA A 52 76.95 5.17 -11.34
CA ALA A 52 78.19 5.74 -11.79
C ALA A 52 79.00 4.56 -12.38
N THR A 53 79.00 4.46 -13.68
CA THR A 53 79.93 3.57 -14.40
C THR A 53 81.30 4.11 -14.08
N ALA A 54 81.97 3.38 -13.21
CA ALA A 54 83.38 3.60 -13.01
C ALA A 54 84.08 3.51 -14.40
N ASP A 55 84.67 4.63 -14.80
CA ASP A 55 85.33 4.70 -16.08
C ASP A 55 86.56 3.72 -16.09
N THR A 56 86.31 2.59 -16.65
CA THR A 56 87.32 1.48 -16.73
C THR A 56 88.41 1.74 -17.72
N THR A 57 88.39 2.84 -18.48
CA THR A 57 89.39 3.16 -19.51
C THR A 57 90.65 3.80 -18.92
N GLN A 58 90.68 4.20 -17.65
CA GLN A 58 91.82 4.77 -16.95
C GLN A 58 92.38 3.85 -15.84
N MET A 59 91.89 2.61 -15.72
CA MET A 59 92.31 1.65 -14.69
C MET A 59 93.51 0.84 -15.23
N ASP A 60 94.54 0.75 -14.38
CA ASP A 60 95.69 -0.17 -14.63
C ASP A 60 95.22 -1.61 -14.62
N SER A 61 95.90 -2.51 -15.28
CA SER A 61 95.56 -3.92 -15.48
C SER A 61 95.25 -4.66 -14.18
N ILE A 62 95.84 -4.28 -13.08
CA ILE A 62 95.66 -4.88 -11.78
C ILE A 62 94.37 -4.29 -11.12
N GLN A 63 94.12 -3.00 -11.28
CA GLN A 63 92.93 -2.34 -10.76
C GLN A 63 91.72 -2.85 -11.51
N LEU A 64 91.81 -3.07 -12.82
CA LEU A 64 90.70 -3.62 -13.63
C LEU A 64 90.41 -5.07 -13.24
N ALA A 65 91.45 -5.87 -12.91
CA ALA A 65 91.24 -7.23 -12.42
C ALA A 65 90.57 -7.28 -11.06
N ILE A 66 90.97 -6.39 -10.13
CA ILE A 66 90.34 -6.25 -8.82
C ILE A 66 88.91 -5.78 -8.97
N TYR A 67 88.64 -4.80 -9.83
CA TYR A 67 87.24 -4.30 -10.08
C TYR A 67 86.38 -5.43 -10.67
N ARG A 68 86.88 -6.20 -11.66
CA ARG A 68 86.11 -7.33 -12.20
C ARG A 68 85.90 -8.43 -11.18
N HIS A 69 86.81 -8.68 -10.32
CA HIS A 69 86.72 -9.69 -9.26
C HIS A 69 85.71 -9.25 -8.19
N ASN A 70 85.74 -7.99 -7.75
CA ASN A 70 84.79 -7.47 -6.77
C ASN A 70 83.37 -7.38 -7.35
N LYS A 71 83.27 -6.99 -8.62
CA LYS A 71 81.98 -7.00 -9.32
C LYS A 71 81.39 -8.39 -9.46
N ALA A 72 82.21 -9.39 -9.73
CA ALA A 72 81.79 -10.80 -9.80
C ALA A 72 81.36 -11.34 -8.43
N ILE A 73 81.99 -10.88 -7.34
CA ILE A 73 81.58 -11.19 -5.97
C ILE A 73 80.25 -10.50 -5.63
N ASP A 74 80.13 -9.20 -5.97
CA ASP A 74 78.84 -8.46 -5.72
C ASP A 74 77.65 -9.03 -6.53
N ASP A 75 77.88 -9.36 -7.80
CA ASP A 75 76.91 -10.05 -8.65
C ASP A 75 76.56 -11.46 -8.11
N SER A 76 77.51 -12.18 -7.58
CA SER A 76 77.25 -13.49 -6.94
C SER A 76 76.46 -13.36 -5.63
N LEU A 77 76.80 -12.38 -4.78
CA LEU A 77 76.10 -12.10 -3.55
C LEU A 77 74.71 -11.59 -3.79
N ALA A 78 74.53 -10.75 -4.82
CA ALA A 78 73.23 -10.35 -5.27
C ALA A 78 72.39 -11.53 -5.77
N GLN A 79 72.95 -12.39 -6.54
CA GLN A 79 72.32 -13.61 -7.04
C GLN A 79 71.97 -14.60 -5.92
N ASP A 80 72.84 -14.75 -4.93
CA ASP A 80 72.58 -15.58 -3.75
C ASP A 80 71.49 -14.97 -2.83
N SER A 81 71.46 -13.66 -2.70
CA SER A 81 70.39 -12.98 -1.95
C SER A 81 69.00 -13.06 -2.66
N ILE A 82 69.01 -13.03 -4.02
CA ILE A 82 67.81 -13.26 -4.83
C ILE A 82 67.38 -14.72 -4.74
N ASN A 83 68.31 -15.67 -4.79
CA ASN A 83 68.04 -17.11 -4.69
C ASN A 83 67.55 -17.51 -3.28
N LYS A 84 68.06 -16.91 -2.22
CA LYS A 84 67.56 -17.07 -0.84
C LYS A 84 66.16 -16.46 -0.65
N ARG A 85 65.90 -15.28 -1.21
CA ARG A 85 64.56 -14.72 -1.21
C ARG A 85 63.52 -15.55 -1.98
N ARG A 86 63.91 -16.20 -3.08
CA ARG A 86 63.03 -17.10 -3.83
C ARG A 86 62.77 -18.46 -3.17
N LYS A 87 63.60 -18.93 -2.28
CA LYS A 87 63.41 -20.25 -1.64
C LYS A 87 62.62 -20.22 -0.34
N ASN A 88 62.60 -19.14 0.43
CA ASN A 88 61.93 -19.09 1.75
C ASN A 88 61.18 -17.80 2.08
N GLY A 89 60.96 -16.90 1.13
CA GLY A 89 60.34 -15.60 1.41
C GLY A 89 58.79 -15.62 1.41
N ILE A 90 58.18 -14.93 2.33
CA ILE A 90 56.81 -14.47 2.32
C ILE A 90 56.73 -13.35 1.29
N ASP A 91 55.72 -13.37 0.41
CA ASP A 91 55.61 -12.46 -0.75
C ASP A 91 55.34 -10.97 -0.36
N SER A 92 55.11 -10.66 0.92
CA SER A 92 54.87 -9.34 1.45
C SER A 92 55.36 -9.21 2.89
N PRO A 93 55.69 -8.01 3.40
CA PRO A 93 56.06 -7.84 4.79
C PRO A 93 54.87 -8.19 5.72
N VAL A 94 55.19 -8.80 6.85
CA VAL A 94 54.23 -9.05 7.95
C VAL A 94 54.39 -7.93 8.95
N GLU A 95 53.35 -7.17 9.17
CA GLU A 95 53.28 -6.20 10.24
C GLU A 95 52.73 -6.86 11.50
N TYR A 96 53.38 -6.67 12.63
CA TYR A 96 52.93 -7.23 13.90
C TYR A 96 53.13 -6.23 15.03
N SER A 97 52.19 -6.24 15.99
CA SER A 97 52.24 -5.41 17.20
C SER A 97 51.65 -6.18 18.39
N ALA A 98 52.12 -5.85 19.58
CA ALA A 98 51.57 -6.38 20.83
C ALA A 98 51.62 -5.26 21.88
N GLU A 99 50.63 -5.23 22.78
CA GLU A 99 50.58 -4.19 23.84
C GLU A 99 51.50 -4.51 25.01
N ASP A 100 51.59 -5.81 25.44
CA ASP A 100 52.35 -6.17 26.62
C ASP A 100 53.80 -6.47 26.30
N SER A 101 54.06 -7.47 25.50
CA SER A 101 55.42 -7.88 25.14
C SER A 101 55.54 -8.59 23.80
N LEU A 102 56.69 -8.41 23.17
CA LEU A 102 57.08 -9.13 21.95
C LEU A 102 58.46 -9.75 22.17
N THR A 103 58.52 -11.07 22.05
CA THR A 103 59.77 -11.83 22.19
C THR A 103 60.08 -12.52 20.87
N TYR A 104 61.26 -12.29 20.32
CA TYR A 104 61.72 -12.95 19.13
C TYR A 104 62.92 -13.85 19.44
N GLU A 105 62.80 -15.12 19.20
CA GLU A 105 63.81 -16.10 19.39
C GLU A 105 64.54 -16.36 18.06
N ALA A 106 65.72 -15.74 17.90
CA ALA A 106 66.43 -15.75 16.65
C ALA A 106 66.94 -17.15 16.22
N ALA A 107 67.16 -18.08 17.19
CA ALA A 107 67.62 -19.42 16.90
C ALA A 107 66.58 -20.35 16.29
N SER A 108 65.30 -20.19 16.72
CA SER A 108 64.17 -21.00 16.29
C SER A 108 63.28 -20.28 15.25
N GLY A 109 63.56 -19.01 14.98
CA GLY A 109 62.67 -18.17 14.09
C GLY A 109 61.26 -17.96 14.64
N LEU A 110 61.05 -18.05 15.95
CA LEU A 110 59.74 -17.92 16.61
C LEU A 110 59.55 -16.51 17.19
N ALA A 111 58.43 -15.93 16.90
CA ALA A 111 57.97 -14.69 17.50
C ALA A 111 56.78 -14.98 18.42
N HIS A 112 56.85 -14.49 19.64
CA HIS A 112 55.76 -14.58 20.65
C HIS A 112 55.26 -13.16 20.94
N LEU A 113 53.95 -12.94 20.77
CA LEU A 113 53.25 -11.69 21.02
C LEU A 113 52.24 -11.89 22.12
N TYR A 114 52.24 -10.98 23.07
CA TYR A 114 51.35 -11.03 24.23
C TYR A 114 50.63 -9.68 24.43
N GLY A 115 49.35 -9.72 24.84
CA GLY A 115 48.51 -8.57 25.09
C GLY A 115 48.02 -7.91 23.78
N ASP A 116 46.75 -8.01 23.50
CA ASP A 116 46.08 -7.43 22.33
C ASP A 116 46.90 -7.40 21.06
N SER A 117 47.49 -8.56 20.76
CA SER A 117 48.44 -8.76 19.69
C SER A 117 47.74 -8.71 18.34
N LYS A 118 48.42 -8.06 17.34
CA LYS A 118 47.89 -7.91 15.98
C LYS A 118 48.94 -8.33 14.97
N VAL A 119 48.53 -9.10 13.96
CA VAL A 119 49.37 -9.53 12.85
C VAL A 119 48.64 -9.23 11.54
N LYS A 120 49.27 -8.44 10.72
CA LYS A 120 48.75 -8.03 9.40
C LYS A 120 49.61 -8.60 8.27
N TYR A 121 48.98 -9.23 7.31
CA TYR A 121 49.64 -9.74 6.11
C TYR A 121 48.71 -9.59 4.89
N GLN A 122 49.11 -8.76 3.94
CA GLN A 122 48.27 -8.42 2.77
C GLN A 122 46.88 -7.96 3.16
N ASN A 123 45.83 -8.74 2.81
CA ASN A 123 44.42 -8.47 3.17
C ASN A 123 43.93 -9.28 4.38
N MET A 124 44.84 -9.80 5.16
CA MET A 124 44.57 -10.59 6.36
C MET A 124 44.96 -9.80 7.59
N ASP A 125 44.08 -9.80 8.59
CA ASP A 125 44.28 -9.16 9.87
C ASP A 125 43.88 -10.16 10.97
N LEU A 126 44.80 -10.48 11.84
CA LEU A 126 44.62 -11.41 12.97
C LEU A 126 44.87 -10.65 14.27
N GLN A 127 43.91 -10.63 15.14
CA GLN A 127 44.00 -10.05 16.48
C GLN A 127 43.70 -11.11 17.51
N SER A 128 44.51 -11.18 18.57
CA SER A 128 44.31 -12.09 19.69
C SER A 128 45.15 -11.67 20.90
N ASP A 129 44.85 -12.15 22.08
CA ASP A 129 45.66 -11.88 23.28
C ASP A 129 47.06 -12.50 23.16
N LYS A 130 47.15 -13.71 22.63
CA LYS A 130 48.44 -14.42 22.42
C LYS A 130 48.60 -14.90 20.99
N ILE A 131 49.68 -14.52 20.35
CA ILE A 131 50.03 -14.97 19.00
C ILE A 131 51.46 -15.53 18.98
N TYR A 132 51.59 -16.77 18.49
CA TYR A 132 52.84 -17.42 18.24
C TYR A 132 53.06 -17.55 16.75
N MET A 133 54.12 -16.98 16.22
CA MET A 133 54.40 -16.97 14.81
C MET A 133 55.77 -17.59 14.49
N SER A 134 55.78 -18.61 13.63
CA SER A 134 57.03 -19.17 13.08
C SER A 134 57.25 -18.55 11.69
N LEU A 135 58.29 -17.77 11.58
CA LEU A 135 58.66 -17.11 10.30
C LEU A 135 59.13 -18.11 9.24
N ASP A 136 59.83 -19.16 9.68
CA ASP A 136 60.36 -20.18 8.77
C ASP A 136 59.29 -21.06 8.14
N SER A 137 58.30 -21.47 8.93
CA SER A 137 57.18 -22.29 8.46
C SER A 137 56.01 -21.46 7.95
N SER A 138 56.06 -20.12 8.09
CA SER A 138 54.95 -19.18 7.79
C SER A 138 53.64 -19.53 8.52
N LEU A 139 53.77 -20.12 9.72
CA LEU A 139 52.66 -20.60 10.53
C LEU A 139 52.41 -19.65 11.71
N VAL A 140 51.14 -19.29 11.90
CA VAL A 140 50.70 -18.51 13.06
C VAL A 140 49.71 -19.29 13.86
N HIS A 141 49.93 -19.31 15.19
CA HIS A 141 48.97 -19.80 16.16
C HIS A 141 48.47 -18.63 17.03
N ALA A 142 47.16 -18.54 17.19
CA ALA A 142 46.51 -17.53 18.03
C ALA A 142 45.58 -18.19 19.04
N THR A 143 45.59 -17.66 20.26
CA THR A 143 44.73 -18.15 21.35
C THR A 143 44.41 -17.00 22.31
N GLY A 144 43.25 -17.05 22.97
CA GLY A 144 42.93 -16.15 24.06
C GLY A 144 43.63 -16.55 25.35
N SER A 145 43.56 -15.70 26.37
CA SER A 145 43.99 -16.01 27.75
C SER A 145 42.78 -16.38 28.58
N PHE A 146 42.98 -17.36 29.47
CA PHE A 146 41.92 -17.80 30.39
C PHE A 146 41.83 -16.87 31.58
N ASP A 147 40.69 -16.20 31.76
CA ASP A 147 40.42 -15.43 32.96
C ASP A 147 39.77 -16.32 34.04
N SER A 148 40.58 -16.68 35.03
CA SER A 148 40.14 -17.55 36.13
C SER A 148 39.06 -16.93 37.02
N THR A 149 38.88 -15.62 37.02
CA THR A 149 37.82 -14.91 37.76
C THR A 149 36.48 -14.95 37.08
N ALA A 150 36.47 -14.87 35.77
CA ALA A 150 35.24 -14.93 34.97
C ALA A 150 34.93 -16.35 34.41
N ASN A 151 35.89 -17.28 34.54
CA ASN A 151 35.86 -18.63 33.96
C ASN A 151 35.61 -18.63 32.43
N GLU A 152 36.16 -17.64 31.72
CA GLU A 152 35.97 -17.41 30.28
C GLU A 152 37.32 -17.14 29.59
N LEU A 153 37.38 -17.43 28.33
CA LEU A 153 38.50 -17.03 27.48
C LEU A 153 38.32 -15.57 27.05
N LYS A 154 39.33 -14.72 27.36
CA LYS A 154 39.36 -13.33 26.91
C LYS A 154 40.38 -13.14 25.80
N GLY A 155 40.17 -12.14 24.92
CA GLY A 155 41.09 -11.83 23.82
C GLY A 155 41.20 -12.97 22.81
N THR A 156 40.10 -13.70 22.58
CA THR A 156 40.03 -14.80 21.62
C THR A 156 40.36 -14.32 20.18
N PRO A 157 40.95 -15.20 19.33
CA PRO A 157 41.36 -14.84 17.99
C PRO A 157 40.21 -14.34 17.12
N VAL A 158 40.41 -13.14 16.53
CA VAL A 158 39.58 -12.56 15.49
C VAL A 158 40.38 -12.44 14.22
N PHE A 159 40.00 -13.20 13.21
CA PHE A 159 40.66 -13.20 11.93
C PHE A 159 39.78 -12.60 10.83
N LYS A 160 40.30 -11.57 10.18
CA LYS A 160 39.63 -10.91 9.04
C LYS A 160 40.38 -11.15 7.76
N MET A 161 39.67 -11.51 6.70
CA MET A 161 40.19 -11.65 5.38
C MET A 161 39.24 -11.15 4.32
N GLY A 162 39.54 -9.99 3.78
CA GLY A 162 38.58 -9.27 2.91
C GLY A 162 37.33 -8.83 3.68
N ASN A 163 36.16 -9.36 3.28
CA ASN A 163 34.88 -9.09 3.93
C ASN A 163 34.46 -10.13 4.96
N ASP A 164 35.20 -11.21 5.09
CA ASP A 164 34.86 -12.30 5.99
C ASP A 164 35.56 -12.11 7.34
N GLU A 165 34.84 -12.29 8.43
CA GLU A 165 35.31 -12.24 9.79
C GLU A 165 35.08 -13.59 10.47
N TYR A 166 36.11 -14.11 11.16
CA TYR A 166 36.05 -15.37 11.88
C TYR A 166 36.50 -15.14 13.31
N GLN A 167 35.67 -15.50 14.26
CA GLN A 167 36.00 -15.52 15.67
C GLN A 167 36.17 -16.96 16.10
N SER A 168 37.15 -17.25 16.99
CA SER A 168 37.44 -18.62 17.40
C SER A 168 38.14 -18.67 18.75
N ASP A 169 38.12 -19.82 19.40
CA ASP A 169 38.87 -20.01 20.66
C ASP A 169 40.38 -20.18 20.37
N THR A 170 40.70 -20.93 19.34
CA THR A 170 42.10 -21.10 18.87
C THR A 170 42.15 -21.16 17.36
N MET A 171 43.25 -20.65 16.80
CA MET A 171 43.48 -20.64 15.36
C MET A 171 44.91 -20.98 15.02
N ALA A 172 45.10 -21.82 14.04
CA ALA A 172 46.34 -22.05 13.36
C ALA A 172 46.19 -21.70 11.87
N PHE A 173 47.01 -20.81 11.35
CA PHE A 173 46.92 -20.37 9.98
C PHE A 173 48.32 -20.30 9.32
N ASN A 174 48.43 -20.79 8.11
CA ASN A 174 49.65 -20.74 7.34
C ASN A 174 49.53 -19.70 6.22
N PHE A 175 50.27 -18.62 6.30
CA PHE A 175 50.24 -17.51 5.37
C PHE A 175 50.65 -17.89 3.93
N LYS A 176 51.57 -18.83 3.76
CA LYS A 176 52.06 -19.27 2.44
C LYS A 176 51.07 -20.18 1.72
N THR A 177 50.50 -21.16 2.43
CA THR A 177 49.57 -22.13 1.86
C THR A 177 48.11 -21.64 1.94
N LYS A 178 47.84 -20.56 2.68
CA LYS A 178 46.54 -20.00 2.95
C LYS A 178 45.55 -21.01 3.59
N LYS A 179 46.09 -22.05 4.22
CA LYS A 179 45.31 -23.07 4.93
C LYS A 179 45.26 -22.74 6.40
N GLY A 180 44.10 -23.04 7.03
CA GLY A 180 43.87 -22.80 8.44
C GLY A 180 43.14 -23.95 9.10
N LEU A 181 43.40 -24.15 10.41
CA LEU A 181 42.64 -24.99 11.31
C LEU A 181 42.12 -24.09 12.44
N ILE A 182 40.85 -24.10 12.67
CA ILE A 182 40.16 -23.18 13.56
C ILE A 182 39.26 -24.00 14.47
N SER A 183 39.34 -23.79 15.77
CA SER A 183 38.43 -24.43 16.75
C SER A 183 37.38 -23.46 17.23
N SER A 184 36.14 -23.95 17.48
CA SER A 184 35.02 -23.17 17.95
C SER A 184 34.77 -21.92 17.11
N VAL A 185 34.73 -22.11 15.77
CA VAL A 185 34.57 -20.99 14.85
C VAL A 185 33.16 -20.41 14.93
N TYR A 186 33.07 -19.09 14.94
CA TYR A 186 31.85 -18.32 14.73
C TYR A 186 32.09 -17.37 13.56
N THR A 187 31.23 -17.43 12.55
CA THR A 187 31.34 -16.57 11.38
C THR A 187 29.96 -16.23 10.84
N GLN A 188 29.79 -14.99 10.42
CA GLN A 188 28.59 -14.56 9.74
C GLN A 188 28.74 -14.75 8.24
N GLN A 189 27.85 -15.50 7.65
CA GLN A 189 27.77 -15.70 6.21
C GLN A 189 26.44 -15.17 5.69
N GLN A 190 26.47 -13.97 5.12
CA GLN A 190 25.28 -13.21 4.63
C GLN A 190 24.25 -12.94 5.75
N GLU A 191 23.09 -13.61 5.72
CA GLU A 191 22.02 -13.45 6.71
C GLU A 191 22.08 -14.51 7.82
N GLY A 192 23.01 -15.47 7.73
CA GLY A 192 23.12 -16.54 8.71
C GLY A 192 24.44 -16.57 9.47
N PHE A 193 24.41 -17.20 10.62
CA PHE A 193 25.55 -17.43 11.49
C PHE A 193 25.90 -18.90 11.46
N LEU A 194 27.19 -19.16 11.30
CA LEU A 194 27.74 -20.50 11.21
C LEU A 194 28.70 -20.70 12.35
N THR A 195 28.46 -21.70 13.17
CA THR A 195 29.38 -22.13 14.21
C THR A 195 29.83 -23.56 13.96
N SER A 196 31.03 -23.94 14.39
CA SER A 196 31.44 -25.34 14.37
C SER A 196 32.50 -25.61 15.41
N GLU A 197 32.54 -26.83 15.89
CA GLU A 197 33.55 -27.28 16.85
C GLU A 197 34.94 -27.26 16.26
N LEU A 198 35.11 -27.78 15.05
CA LEU A 198 36.34 -27.78 14.32
C LEU A 198 36.14 -27.40 12.85
N SER A 199 36.95 -26.46 12.35
CA SER A 199 36.90 -25.99 10.98
C SER A 199 38.25 -26.05 10.33
N LYS A 200 38.35 -26.56 9.10
CA LYS A 200 39.52 -26.54 8.26
C LYS A 200 39.27 -25.67 7.05
N ARG A 201 40.09 -24.64 6.88
CA ARG A 201 40.05 -23.75 5.71
C ARG A 201 41.05 -24.23 4.66
N GLY A 202 40.58 -24.38 3.44
CA GLY A 202 41.42 -24.70 2.24
C GLY A 202 42.09 -23.45 1.65
N ALA A 203 43.05 -23.67 0.77
CA ALA A 203 43.76 -22.59 0.04
C ALA A 203 42.83 -21.78 -0.88
N ASP A 204 41.77 -22.38 -1.38
CA ASP A 204 40.72 -21.84 -2.24
C ASP A 204 39.65 -21.08 -1.48
N GLY A 205 39.76 -21.01 -0.15
CA GLY A 205 38.78 -20.36 0.73
C GLY A 205 37.62 -21.26 1.15
N GLU A 206 37.51 -22.48 0.66
CA GLU A 206 36.52 -23.44 1.09
C GLU A 206 36.75 -23.84 2.56
N MET A 207 35.66 -23.99 3.32
CA MET A 207 35.73 -24.44 4.71
C MET A 207 35.07 -25.80 4.87
N PHE A 208 35.71 -26.67 5.60
CA PHE A 208 35.22 -27.99 6.00
C PHE A 208 34.94 -27.94 7.49
N LEU A 209 33.70 -28.20 7.87
CA LEU A 209 33.19 -28.09 9.23
C LEU A 209 32.90 -29.48 9.78
N GLN A 210 33.23 -29.67 11.01
CA GLN A 210 32.83 -30.81 11.83
C GLN A 210 31.93 -30.29 12.96
N HIS A 211 30.80 -30.95 13.20
CA HIS A 211 29.74 -30.54 14.15
C HIS A 211 29.34 -29.08 13.94
N GLY A 212 29.00 -28.76 12.68
CA GLY A 212 28.57 -27.42 12.32
C GLY A 212 27.14 -27.12 12.79
N ARG A 213 26.89 -25.87 13.17
CA ARG A 213 25.57 -25.35 13.44
C ARG A 213 25.32 -24.15 12.54
N TYR A 214 24.20 -24.12 11.87
CA TYR A 214 23.77 -22.98 11.06
C TYR A 214 22.49 -22.43 11.63
N THR A 215 22.45 -21.15 11.89
CA THR A 215 21.27 -20.42 12.36
C THR A 215 21.20 -19.06 11.68
N THR A 216 20.01 -18.47 11.65
CA THR A 216 19.80 -17.07 11.25
C THR A 216 19.46 -16.20 12.47
N CYS A 217 19.58 -16.75 13.68
CA CYS A 217 19.48 -16.04 14.93
C CYS A 217 20.83 -15.43 15.25
N ASP A 218 20.88 -14.15 15.60
CA ASP A 218 22.10 -13.42 15.96
C ASP A 218 22.42 -13.49 17.46
N ASP A 219 21.68 -14.32 18.21
CA ASP A 219 21.96 -14.60 19.61
C ASP A 219 23.11 -15.61 19.75
N PRO A 220 24.05 -15.43 20.68
CA PRO A 220 25.07 -16.43 21.00
C PRO A 220 24.49 -17.80 21.36
N HIS A 221 23.31 -17.83 21.97
CA HIS A 221 22.51 -19.03 22.24
C HIS A 221 21.26 -19.02 21.35
N PRO A 222 21.38 -19.48 20.07
CA PRO A 222 20.30 -19.34 19.12
C PRO A 222 19.10 -20.22 19.50
N ASP A 223 17.89 -19.65 19.40
CA ASP A 223 16.62 -20.35 19.65
C ASP A 223 16.42 -21.57 18.75
N PHE A 224 17.08 -21.59 17.59
CA PHE A 224 17.06 -22.72 16.67
C PHE A 224 18.32 -22.77 15.83
N TYR A 225 18.72 -23.97 15.43
CA TYR A 225 19.82 -24.21 14.52
C TYR A 225 19.70 -25.53 13.78
N LEU A 226 20.28 -25.59 12.60
CA LEU A 226 20.53 -26.84 11.87
C LEU A 226 21.84 -27.43 12.38
N ALA A 227 21.77 -28.56 13.07
CA ALA A 227 22.92 -29.29 13.53
C ALA A 227 23.42 -30.22 12.39
N MET A 228 24.62 -29.97 11.91
CA MET A 228 25.24 -30.69 10.79
C MET A 228 26.42 -31.51 11.29
N SER A 229 26.44 -32.81 11.02
CA SER A 229 27.58 -33.66 11.39
C SER A 229 28.86 -33.25 10.64
N ARG A 230 28.75 -32.96 9.37
CA ARG A 230 29.81 -32.43 8.50
C ARG A 230 29.21 -31.48 7.48
N ALA A 231 29.93 -30.41 7.17
CA ALA A 231 29.55 -29.49 6.10
C ALA A 231 30.76 -28.97 5.34
N LYS A 232 30.54 -28.64 4.08
CA LYS A 232 31.49 -27.93 3.21
C LYS A 232 30.84 -26.59 2.86
N VAL A 233 31.50 -25.52 3.25
CA VAL A 233 31.04 -24.14 2.97
C VAL A 233 31.88 -23.58 1.84
N ARG A 234 31.27 -23.09 0.79
CA ARG A 234 31.88 -22.29 -0.26
C ARG A 234 31.43 -20.84 -0.09
N PRO A 235 32.27 -19.97 0.51
CA PRO A 235 31.87 -18.62 0.83
C PRO A 235 31.24 -17.88 -0.36
N GLY A 236 30.08 -17.25 -0.15
CA GLY A 236 29.34 -16.53 -1.18
C GLY A 236 28.64 -17.39 -2.24
N LYS A 237 28.77 -18.75 -2.16
CA LYS A 237 28.12 -19.68 -3.09
C LYS A 237 27.05 -20.54 -2.40
N ASP A 238 27.49 -21.52 -1.60
CA ASP A 238 26.58 -22.48 -0.96
C ASP A 238 27.21 -23.20 0.23
N VAL A 239 26.36 -23.91 0.97
CA VAL A 239 26.77 -24.90 1.98
C VAL A 239 26.24 -26.27 1.55
N VAL A 240 27.11 -27.24 1.48
CA VAL A 240 26.77 -28.64 1.25
C VAL A 240 26.98 -29.39 2.57
N PHE A 241 25.95 -30.09 3.05
CA PHE A 241 26.00 -30.74 4.34
C PHE A 241 25.56 -32.22 4.26
N GLY A 242 26.13 -33.01 5.17
CA GLY A 242 25.79 -34.39 5.41
C GLY A 242 24.58 -34.54 6.34
N PRO A 243 24.53 -35.61 7.13
CA PRO A 243 23.39 -35.80 8.03
C PRO A 243 23.16 -34.60 8.95
N THR A 244 21.95 -34.07 8.88
CA THR A 244 21.57 -32.81 9.53
C THR A 244 20.18 -32.95 10.15
N TYR A 245 19.99 -32.40 11.34
CA TYR A 245 18.70 -32.32 12.01
C TYR A 245 18.47 -30.91 12.57
N LEU A 246 17.20 -30.59 12.73
CA LEU A 246 16.80 -29.27 13.26
C LEU A 246 16.67 -29.36 14.78
N VAL A 247 17.27 -28.40 15.45
CA VAL A 247 17.15 -28.20 16.91
C VAL A 247 16.39 -26.91 17.15
N VAL A 248 15.38 -26.94 18.02
CA VAL A 248 14.59 -25.76 18.41
C VAL A 248 14.52 -25.73 19.93
N ALA A 249 14.91 -24.61 20.55
CA ALA A 249 15.02 -24.46 22.01
C ALA A 249 15.76 -25.64 22.64
N ASP A 250 16.91 -26.02 22.08
CA ASP A 250 17.78 -27.13 22.44
C ASP A 250 17.15 -28.53 22.36
N VAL A 251 15.94 -28.65 21.84
CA VAL A 251 15.27 -29.93 21.60
C VAL A 251 15.48 -30.39 20.17
N PRO A 252 16.13 -31.52 19.90
CA PRO A 252 16.27 -32.04 18.56
C PRO A 252 14.94 -32.55 18.03
N LEU A 253 14.54 -32.06 16.87
CA LEU A 253 13.33 -32.51 16.18
C LEU A 253 13.59 -33.83 15.42
N PRO A 254 12.58 -34.72 15.30
CA PRO A 254 12.72 -36.02 14.62
C PRO A 254 12.80 -35.90 13.08
N LEU A 255 13.15 -34.75 12.57
CA LEU A 255 13.33 -34.49 11.16
C LEU A 255 14.82 -34.44 10.81
N ALA A 256 15.33 -35.53 10.25
CA ALA A 256 16.71 -35.62 9.81
C ALA A 256 16.79 -35.69 8.29
N ILE A 257 17.71 -34.94 7.72
CA ILE A 257 18.01 -34.92 6.28
C ILE A 257 19.38 -35.59 6.09
N PRO A 258 19.49 -36.69 5.34
CA PRO A 258 20.75 -37.41 5.21
C PRO A 258 21.82 -36.63 4.43
N TYR A 259 21.38 -35.79 3.48
CA TYR A 259 22.26 -34.98 2.64
C TYR A 259 21.49 -33.82 2.04
N GLY A 260 22.12 -32.62 1.95
CA GLY A 260 21.46 -31.47 1.34
C GLY A 260 22.42 -30.34 1.04
N PHE A 261 21.92 -29.29 0.46
CA PHE A 261 22.67 -28.05 0.25
C PHE A 261 21.71 -26.87 0.30
N PHE A 262 22.22 -25.70 0.67
CA PHE A 262 21.52 -24.43 0.51
C PHE A 262 22.46 -23.39 -0.09
N PRO A 263 22.01 -22.63 -1.08
CA PRO A 263 22.84 -21.61 -1.72
C PRO A 263 22.85 -20.31 -0.89
N PHE A 264 24.00 -19.66 -0.81
CA PHE A 264 24.10 -18.28 -0.37
C PHE A 264 23.81 -17.37 -1.57
N THR A 265 22.58 -16.94 -1.72
CA THR A 265 22.23 -16.06 -2.84
C THR A 265 21.85 -14.69 -2.34
N LYS A 266 22.46 -13.65 -2.90
CA LYS A 266 22.06 -12.24 -2.69
C LYS A 266 20.85 -11.84 -3.53
N SER A 267 20.36 -12.73 -4.38
CA SER A 267 19.29 -12.53 -5.35
C SER A 267 18.21 -13.59 -5.18
N TYR A 268 17.06 -13.38 -5.79
CA TYR A 268 15.96 -14.34 -5.81
C TYR A 268 16.44 -15.72 -6.28
N SER A 269 16.08 -16.74 -5.52
CA SER A 269 16.31 -18.13 -5.91
C SER A 269 15.01 -18.90 -5.97
N SER A 270 14.89 -19.80 -6.94
CA SER A 270 13.78 -20.74 -7.02
C SER A 270 13.89 -21.80 -5.92
N GLY A 271 12.75 -22.26 -5.41
CA GLY A 271 12.74 -23.24 -4.32
C GLY A 271 11.39 -23.83 -4.02
N LEU A 272 11.41 -24.89 -3.22
CA LEU A 272 10.22 -25.57 -2.73
C LEU A 272 9.56 -24.77 -1.61
N ILE A 273 8.22 -24.65 -1.65
CA ILE A 273 7.42 -24.10 -0.58
C ILE A 273 6.85 -25.28 0.22
N MET A 274 7.21 -25.37 1.49
CA MET A 274 6.77 -26.45 2.36
C MET A 274 5.28 -26.34 2.65
N PRO A 275 4.51 -27.42 2.52
CA PRO A 275 3.09 -27.42 2.82
C PRO A 275 2.82 -27.34 4.32
N THR A 276 1.69 -26.76 4.68
CA THR A 276 1.10 -26.92 6.01
C THR A 276 0.19 -28.14 6.02
N TYR A 277 0.21 -28.86 7.13
CA TYR A 277 -0.66 -30.02 7.36
C TYR A 277 -1.63 -29.73 8.51
N GLY A 278 -2.75 -30.41 8.50
CA GLY A 278 -3.76 -30.31 9.55
C GLY A 278 -4.97 -31.18 9.18
N ASP A 279 -6.03 -31.03 9.96
CA ASP A 279 -7.28 -31.74 9.77
C ASP A 279 -8.47 -30.78 9.77
N GLU A 280 -9.51 -31.16 9.07
CA GLU A 280 -10.77 -30.45 8.98
C GLU A 280 -11.91 -31.47 8.99
N THR A 281 -12.95 -31.20 9.76
CA THR A 281 -14.08 -32.15 9.98
C THR A 281 -14.78 -32.55 8.68
N GLU A 282 -14.98 -31.61 7.76
CA GLU A 282 -15.74 -31.81 6.54
C GLU A 282 -14.91 -32.42 5.42
N ARG A 283 -13.66 -32.04 5.25
CA ARG A 283 -12.76 -32.40 4.14
C ARG A 283 -11.65 -33.38 4.51
N GLY A 284 -11.47 -33.65 5.82
CA GLY A 284 -10.47 -34.57 6.35
C GLY A 284 -9.09 -33.96 6.48
N PHE A 285 -8.05 -34.80 6.56
CA PHE A 285 -6.67 -34.32 6.63
C PHE A 285 -6.27 -33.57 5.35
N TYR A 286 -5.45 -32.52 5.52
CA TYR A 286 -4.99 -31.72 4.41
C TYR A 286 -3.47 -31.49 4.39
N LEU A 287 -2.95 -31.33 3.18
CA LEU A 287 -1.71 -30.66 2.87
C LEU A 287 -2.05 -29.45 2.00
N ARG A 288 -1.75 -28.25 2.47
CA ARG A 288 -2.07 -27.02 1.74
C ARG A 288 -0.93 -26.03 1.78
N ASP A 289 -1.02 -25.00 0.94
CA ASP A 289 -0.02 -23.93 0.82
C ASP A 289 1.36 -24.44 0.41
N GLY A 290 1.48 -25.71 -0.04
CA GLY A 290 2.72 -26.27 -0.56
C GLY A 290 2.87 -26.05 -2.06
N GLY A 291 4.11 -25.93 -2.54
CA GLY A 291 4.33 -25.71 -3.95
C GLY A 291 5.75 -25.40 -4.33
N TYR A 292 5.90 -24.61 -5.40
CA TYR A 292 7.19 -24.21 -5.90
C TYR A 292 7.21 -22.74 -6.28
N TYR A 293 8.26 -22.05 -5.85
CA TYR A 293 8.56 -20.66 -6.20
C TYR A 293 9.58 -20.63 -7.35
N PHE A 294 9.20 -19.98 -8.44
CA PHE A 294 10.06 -19.74 -9.60
C PHE A 294 10.58 -18.30 -9.57
N ALA A 295 11.86 -18.11 -9.34
CA ALA A 295 12.54 -16.85 -9.55
C ALA A 295 12.87 -16.69 -11.03
N ILE A 296 11.94 -16.18 -11.84
CA ILE A 296 12.08 -16.11 -13.30
C ILE A 296 13.17 -15.11 -13.67
N ASN A 297 13.11 -13.89 -13.10
CA ASN A 297 14.11 -12.84 -13.26
C ASN A 297 13.91 -11.72 -12.24
N ASP A 298 14.78 -10.71 -12.20
CA ASP A 298 14.72 -9.57 -11.28
C ASP A 298 13.44 -8.72 -11.38
N LYS A 299 12.59 -8.97 -12.34
CA LYS A 299 11.38 -8.17 -12.62
C LYS A 299 10.09 -8.95 -12.43
N MET A 300 10.15 -10.27 -12.35
CA MET A 300 8.98 -11.15 -12.33
C MET A 300 9.28 -12.45 -11.59
N ASP A 301 8.38 -12.87 -10.74
CA ASP A 301 8.34 -14.16 -10.07
C ASP A 301 7.09 -14.96 -10.44
N LEU A 302 7.06 -16.23 -10.08
CA LEU A 302 5.88 -17.06 -10.16
C LEU A 302 5.87 -18.05 -8.99
N LYS A 303 4.77 -18.08 -8.28
CA LYS A 303 4.50 -18.97 -7.16
C LYS A 303 3.36 -19.91 -7.52
N LEU A 304 3.62 -21.20 -7.60
CA LEU A 304 2.60 -22.22 -7.78
C LEU A 304 2.35 -22.91 -6.45
N ILE A 305 1.11 -22.91 -5.99
CA ILE A 305 0.69 -23.49 -4.72
C ILE A 305 -0.43 -24.47 -4.97
N GLY A 306 -0.34 -25.63 -4.32
CA GLY A 306 -1.36 -26.66 -4.32
C GLY A 306 -1.92 -26.94 -2.93
N GLU A 307 -3.12 -27.45 -2.89
CA GLU A 307 -3.76 -27.98 -1.71
C GLU A 307 -4.50 -29.27 -2.03
N ILE A 308 -4.43 -30.23 -1.15
CA ILE A 308 -5.11 -31.51 -1.28
C ILE A 308 -5.70 -31.94 0.06
N TYR A 309 -6.85 -32.62 0.01
CA TYR A 309 -7.58 -33.10 1.17
C TYR A 309 -7.91 -34.57 0.99
N THR A 310 -7.95 -35.33 2.08
CA THR A 310 -8.16 -36.78 2.03
C THR A 310 -9.53 -37.19 1.48
N LYS A 311 -10.58 -36.36 1.64
CA LYS A 311 -11.90 -36.63 1.10
C LYS A 311 -12.06 -36.21 -0.39
N GLY A 312 -10.96 -35.86 -1.07
CA GLY A 312 -10.93 -35.65 -2.52
C GLY A 312 -11.04 -34.15 -2.94
N SER A 313 -11.13 -33.22 -2.01
CA SER A 313 -11.01 -31.79 -2.34
C SER A 313 -9.59 -31.46 -2.74
N TRP A 314 -9.42 -30.54 -3.71
CA TRP A 314 -8.10 -30.05 -4.11
C TRP A 314 -8.18 -28.63 -4.67
N GLY A 315 -7.07 -27.94 -4.63
CA GLY A 315 -6.94 -26.60 -5.17
C GLY A 315 -5.57 -26.35 -5.77
N LEU A 316 -5.51 -25.46 -6.74
CA LEU A 316 -4.29 -24.97 -7.35
C LEU A 316 -4.35 -23.45 -7.46
N SER A 317 -3.29 -22.77 -7.08
CA SER A 317 -3.15 -21.35 -7.24
C SER A 317 -1.80 -20.96 -7.86
N ALA A 318 -1.83 -19.93 -8.70
CA ALA A 318 -0.68 -19.34 -9.32
C ALA A 318 -0.64 -17.84 -8.96
N ALA A 319 0.41 -17.39 -8.31
CA ALA A 319 0.63 -15.99 -7.96
C ALA A 319 1.93 -15.50 -8.59
N SER A 320 1.92 -14.29 -9.12
CA SER A 320 3.08 -13.66 -9.75
C SER A 320 3.11 -12.18 -9.37
N ASN A 321 4.28 -11.69 -8.98
CA ASN A 321 4.54 -10.27 -8.84
C ASN A 321 5.49 -9.84 -9.94
N TYR A 322 5.21 -8.70 -10.53
CA TYR A 322 6.08 -8.15 -11.56
C TYR A 322 6.28 -6.65 -11.36
N ARG A 323 7.52 -6.19 -11.57
CA ARG A 323 7.87 -4.78 -11.39
C ARG A 323 9.02 -4.39 -12.30
N LYS A 324 8.84 -3.30 -13.03
CA LYS A 324 9.92 -2.62 -13.74
C LYS A 324 10.00 -1.17 -13.27
N ARG A 325 11.10 -0.83 -12.58
CA ARG A 325 11.30 0.50 -11.98
C ARG A 325 11.02 1.61 -13.02
N TYR A 326 10.24 2.62 -12.63
CA TYR A 326 9.82 3.74 -13.47
C TYR A 326 8.99 3.37 -14.71
N ARG A 327 8.46 2.16 -14.80
CA ARG A 327 7.57 1.76 -15.91
C ARG A 327 6.24 1.20 -15.43
N TYR A 328 6.26 0.09 -14.70
CA TYR A 328 5.05 -0.54 -14.20
C TYR A 328 5.32 -1.43 -12.99
N SER A 329 4.27 -1.69 -12.25
CA SER A 329 4.24 -2.72 -11.20
C SER A 329 2.87 -3.39 -11.19
N GLY A 330 2.82 -4.62 -10.72
CA GLY A 330 1.57 -5.34 -10.59
C GLY A 330 1.73 -6.69 -9.93
N SER A 331 0.59 -7.29 -9.63
CA SER A 331 0.48 -8.66 -9.11
C SER A 331 -0.66 -9.38 -9.80
N PHE A 332 -0.51 -10.66 -9.95
CA PHE A 332 -1.52 -11.55 -10.53
C PHE A 332 -1.69 -12.77 -9.64
N LEU A 333 -2.92 -13.14 -9.37
CA LEU A 333 -3.29 -14.35 -8.64
C LEU A 333 -4.44 -15.02 -9.40
N ALA A 334 -4.27 -16.28 -9.73
CA ALA A 334 -5.34 -17.14 -10.21
C ALA A 334 -5.43 -18.35 -9.29
N SER A 335 -6.60 -18.67 -8.81
CA SER A 335 -6.86 -19.81 -7.93
C SER A 335 -8.08 -20.60 -8.42
N TYR A 336 -7.96 -21.89 -8.41
CA TYR A 336 -9.01 -22.83 -8.77
C TYR A 336 -9.15 -23.87 -7.68
N GLN A 337 -10.36 -24.11 -7.24
CA GLN A 337 -10.68 -25.07 -6.17
C GLN A 337 -11.81 -25.98 -6.58
N ASN A 338 -11.66 -27.26 -6.27
CA ASN A 338 -12.70 -28.27 -6.35
C ASN A 338 -12.97 -28.75 -4.92
N THR A 339 -14.08 -28.31 -4.35
CA THR A 339 -14.45 -28.62 -2.98
C THR A 339 -15.45 -29.75 -2.96
N ILE A 340 -15.17 -30.78 -2.18
CA ILE A 340 -16.04 -31.92 -1.93
C ILE A 340 -16.27 -31.94 -0.41
N ASN A 341 -17.53 -31.82 -0.01
CA ASN A 341 -17.97 -31.92 1.38
C ASN A 341 -18.81 -33.17 1.54
N GLY A 342 -18.74 -33.79 2.72
CA GLY A 342 -19.46 -35.00 3.02
C GLY A 342 -18.88 -36.27 2.35
N GLU A 343 -19.55 -37.39 2.51
CA GLU A 343 -19.16 -38.65 1.89
C GLU A 343 -20.06 -38.97 0.71
N LYS A 344 -19.45 -39.56 -0.34
CA LYS A 344 -20.18 -39.97 -1.54
C LYS A 344 -21.32 -40.91 -1.16
N ASN A 345 -22.54 -40.65 -1.62
CA ASN A 345 -23.80 -41.31 -1.32
C ASN A 345 -24.46 -40.97 0.01
N MET A 346 -23.95 -39.97 0.75
CA MET A 346 -24.62 -39.41 1.92
C MET A 346 -25.42 -38.16 1.55
N PRO A 347 -26.45 -37.76 2.31
CA PRO A 347 -27.28 -36.59 2.01
C PRO A 347 -26.50 -35.23 2.07
N ASP A 348 -25.41 -35.22 2.77
CA ASP A 348 -24.53 -34.05 2.95
C ASP A 348 -23.46 -33.94 1.85
N TYR A 349 -23.43 -34.87 0.90
CA TYR A 349 -22.47 -34.84 -0.21
C TYR A 349 -22.71 -33.63 -1.12
N SER A 350 -21.72 -32.79 -1.28
CA SER A 350 -21.74 -31.72 -2.24
C SER A 350 -20.39 -31.58 -2.94
N LYS A 351 -20.44 -31.33 -4.23
CA LYS A 351 -19.25 -31.06 -5.06
C LYS A 351 -19.42 -29.72 -5.71
N GLN A 352 -18.49 -28.82 -5.46
CA GLN A 352 -18.54 -27.47 -5.98
C GLN A 352 -17.17 -27.02 -6.51
N THR A 353 -17.20 -26.42 -7.69
CA THR A 353 -16.03 -25.86 -8.32
C THR A 353 -16.07 -24.35 -8.17
N SER A 354 -14.96 -23.75 -7.76
CA SER A 354 -14.85 -22.32 -7.59
C SER A 354 -13.51 -21.80 -8.09
N PHE A 355 -13.48 -20.57 -8.55
CA PHE A 355 -12.25 -19.92 -8.99
C PHE A 355 -12.23 -18.45 -8.59
N LYS A 356 -11.00 -17.90 -8.52
CA LYS A 356 -10.74 -16.49 -8.21
C LYS A 356 -9.59 -16.00 -9.08
N VAL A 357 -9.75 -14.80 -9.61
CA VAL A 357 -8.71 -14.09 -10.34
C VAL A 357 -8.57 -12.69 -9.75
N VAL A 358 -7.38 -12.36 -9.29
CA VAL A 358 -7.03 -11.03 -8.82
C VAL A 358 -5.88 -10.52 -9.68
N TRP A 359 -6.05 -9.36 -10.27
CA TRP A 359 -4.99 -8.73 -11.06
C TRP A 359 -4.92 -7.25 -10.73
N SER A 360 -3.78 -6.83 -10.23
CA SER A 360 -3.46 -5.43 -9.99
C SER A 360 -2.34 -5.02 -10.94
N HIS A 361 -2.56 -3.96 -11.69
CA HIS A 361 -1.56 -3.37 -12.57
C HIS A 361 -1.58 -1.86 -12.46
N ARG A 362 -0.42 -1.27 -12.33
CA ARG A 362 -0.25 0.18 -12.32
C ARG A 362 0.95 0.56 -13.18
N GLN A 363 0.71 1.35 -14.20
CA GLN A 363 1.74 2.00 -14.97
C GLN A 363 2.28 3.22 -14.20
N ASP A 364 3.59 3.41 -14.20
CA ASP A 364 4.23 4.58 -13.61
C ASP A 364 4.07 5.79 -14.56
N ALA A 365 3.69 6.95 -14.03
CA ALA A 365 3.54 8.17 -14.81
C ALA A 365 4.83 8.59 -15.54
N LYS A 366 5.99 8.18 -15.05
CA LYS A 366 7.30 8.41 -15.70
C LYS A 366 7.52 7.55 -16.94
N ALA A 367 6.77 6.45 -17.11
CA ALA A 367 6.88 5.59 -18.28
C ALA A 367 6.34 6.26 -19.54
N ASN A 368 5.18 6.88 -19.40
CA ASN A 368 4.57 7.70 -20.44
C ASN A 368 3.67 8.74 -19.77
N PRO A 369 4.03 10.04 -19.79
CA PRO A 369 3.23 11.09 -19.18
C PRO A 369 1.89 11.34 -19.88
N TYR A 370 1.72 10.86 -21.11
CA TYR A 370 0.52 11.06 -21.90
C TYR A 370 -0.43 9.86 -21.92
N SER A 371 0.04 8.68 -21.57
CA SER A 371 -0.79 7.47 -21.56
C SER A 371 -0.58 6.69 -20.26
N GLN A 372 -1.69 6.30 -19.62
CA GLN A 372 -1.67 5.59 -18.35
C GLN A 372 -2.63 4.41 -18.40
N LEU A 373 -2.14 3.25 -17.98
CA LEU A 373 -2.91 2.02 -17.82
C LEU A 373 -2.93 1.64 -16.34
N SER A 374 -4.11 1.35 -15.81
CA SER A 374 -4.29 0.76 -14.48
C SER A 374 -5.36 -0.31 -14.51
N ALA A 375 -5.15 -1.37 -13.75
CA ALA A 375 -6.11 -2.44 -13.58
C ALA A 375 -6.17 -2.86 -12.12
N ASN A 376 -7.39 -3.07 -11.64
CA ASN A 376 -7.70 -3.65 -10.35
C ASN A 376 -8.85 -4.64 -10.56
N VAL A 377 -8.51 -5.89 -10.82
CA VAL A 377 -9.46 -6.96 -11.09
C VAL A 377 -9.54 -7.86 -9.87
N ASN A 378 -10.73 -8.04 -9.34
CA ASN A 378 -11.04 -8.97 -8.25
C ASN A 378 -12.31 -9.73 -8.62
N PHE A 379 -12.12 -10.81 -9.36
CA PHE A 379 -13.21 -11.65 -9.86
C PHE A 379 -13.17 -13.02 -9.18
N ALA A 380 -14.30 -13.47 -8.68
CA ALA A 380 -14.41 -14.82 -8.12
C ALA A 380 -15.82 -15.37 -8.32
N THR A 381 -15.96 -16.68 -8.33
CA THR A 381 -17.26 -17.31 -8.23
C THR A 381 -17.92 -17.02 -6.88
N SER A 382 -19.23 -16.91 -6.84
CA SER A 382 -19.99 -16.54 -5.62
C SER A 382 -19.74 -17.49 -4.45
N SER A 383 -19.34 -18.72 -4.72
CA SER A 383 -19.03 -19.75 -3.73
C SER A 383 -17.58 -19.75 -3.24
N TYR A 384 -16.68 -19.05 -3.91
CA TYR A 384 -15.24 -19.15 -3.63
C TYR A 384 -14.87 -18.90 -2.16
N GLU A 385 -15.33 -17.79 -1.61
CA GLU A 385 -14.95 -17.41 -0.25
C GLU A 385 -15.57 -18.30 0.82
N ARG A 386 -16.75 -18.88 0.54
CA ARG A 386 -17.39 -19.85 1.44
C ARG A 386 -16.66 -21.18 1.45
N ASN A 387 -15.98 -21.52 0.37
CA ASN A 387 -15.26 -22.78 0.22
C ASN A 387 -13.77 -22.67 0.55
N ASN A 388 -13.24 -21.45 0.61
CA ASN A 388 -11.83 -21.23 0.89
C ASN A 388 -11.59 -21.17 2.40
N LEU A 389 -10.76 -22.07 2.90
CA LEU A 389 -10.47 -22.18 4.33
C LEU A 389 -9.86 -20.87 4.91
N THR A 390 -9.03 -20.20 4.16
CA THR A 390 -8.42 -18.92 4.60
C THR A 390 -9.46 -17.82 4.73
N SER A 391 -10.43 -17.78 3.84
CA SER A 391 -11.52 -16.80 3.85
C SER A 391 -12.53 -17.06 4.97
N MET A 392 -12.75 -18.33 5.32
CA MET A 392 -13.68 -18.70 6.42
C MET A 392 -13.28 -18.10 7.78
N TYR A 393 -11.99 -17.83 7.99
CA TYR A 393 -11.48 -17.23 9.22
C TYR A 393 -11.28 -15.71 9.11
N ASN A 394 -11.67 -15.11 7.99
CA ASN A 394 -11.65 -13.67 7.79
C ASN A 394 -13.08 -13.15 7.60
N PRO A 395 -13.71 -12.62 8.66
CA PRO A 395 -15.09 -12.14 8.61
C PRO A 395 -15.33 -11.07 7.56
N GLN A 396 -14.38 -10.19 7.33
CA GLN A 396 -14.48 -9.12 6.33
C GLN A 396 -14.59 -9.70 4.92
N THR A 397 -13.75 -10.68 4.61
CA THR A 397 -13.80 -11.35 3.31
C THR A 397 -15.06 -12.20 3.14
N LEU A 398 -15.48 -12.90 4.21
CA LEU A 398 -16.66 -13.76 4.19
C LEU A 398 -17.96 -12.95 4.05
N THR A 399 -18.04 -11.78 4.68
CA THR A 399 -19.24 -10.91 4.64
C THR A 399 -19.27 -9.97 3.44
N GLN A 400 -18.23 -9.96 2.61
CA GLN A 400 -18.19 -9.12 1.43
C GLN A 400 -19.27 -9.54 0.43
N SER A 401 -20.32 -8.74 0.31
CA SER A 401 -21.46 -9.02 -0.57
C SER A 401 -21.23 -8.56 -2.01
N THR A 402 -20.32 -7.62 -2.23
CA THR A 402 -20.04 -7.03 -3.54
C THR A 402 -18.56 -7.03 -3.85
N ARG A 403 -18.21 -7.26 -5.12
CA ARG A 403 -16.84 -7.13 -5.65
C ARG A 403 -16.84 -6.24 -6.85
N THR A 404 -15.86 -5.38 -6.90
CA THR A 404 -15.66 -4.46 -8.02
C THR A 404 -14.33 -4.74 -8.71
N SER A 405 -14.37 -4.74 -10.02
CA SER A 405 -13.17 -4.85 -10.86
C SER A 405 -13.17 -3.72 -11.86
N SER A 406 -12.03 -3.10 -12.08
CA SER A 406 -11.88 -2.04 -13.06
C SER A 406 -10.57 -2.16 -13.82
N VAL A 407 -10.65 -1.90 -15.12
CA VAL A 407 -9.47 -1.73 -15.99
C VAL A 407 -9.65 -0.38 -16.66
N SER A 408 -8.73 0.53 -16.45
CA SER A 408 -8.79 1.86 -17.04
C SER A 408 -7.54 2.18 -17.83
N TRP A 409 -7.75 2.70 -19.02
CA TRP A 409 -6.71 3.23 -19.89
C TRP A 409 -7.07 4.66 -20.28
N SER A 410 -6.12 5.55 -20.19
CA SER A 410 -6.32 6.92 -20.60
C SER A 410 -5.12 7.42 -21.39
N THR A 411 -5.38 8.22 -22.42
CA THR A 411 -4.34 8.90 -23.19
C THR A 411 -4.71 10.34 -23.46
N THR A 412 -3.74 11.22 -23.37
CA THR A 412 -3.94 12.67 -23.55
C THR A 412 -3.16 13.15 -24.77
N PHE A 413 -3.87 13.75 -25.70
CA PHE A 413 -3.33 14.39 -26.88
C PHE A 413 -3.17 15.90 -26.60
N SER A 414 -2.00 16.27 -26.10
CA SER A 414 -1.73 17.65 -25.66
C SER A 414 -1.85 18.70 -26.77
N SER A 415 -1.62 18.31 -28.03
CA SER A 415 -1.71 19.20 -29.17
C SER A 415 -3.11 19.79 -29.42
N ILE A 416 -4.15 19.01 -29.10
CA ILE A 416 -5.56 19.38 -29.25
C ILE A 416 -6.30 19.47 -27.91
N GLY A 417 -5.61 19.26 -26.79
CA GLY A 417 -6.22 19.27 -25.46
C GLY A 417 -7.29 18.17 -25.28
N MET A 418 -7.14 17.03 -25.96
CA MET A 418 -8.09 15.92 -25.92
C MET A 418 -7.56 14.81 -25.02
N THR A 419 -8.42 14.30 -24.17
CA THR A 419 -8.18 13.06 -23.37
C THR A 419 -9.18 12.00 -23.82
N LEU A 420 -8.63 10.86 -24.18
CA LEU A 420 -9.39 9.64 -24.47
C LEU A 420 -9.19 8.67 -23.29
N SER A 421 -10.27 8.23 -22.69
CA SER A 421 -10.21 7.22 -21.63
C SER A 421 -11.20 6.10 -21.89
N SER A 422 -10.76 4.88 -21.64
CA SER A 422 -11.59 3.68 -21.73
C SER A 422 -11.55 2.97 -20.37
N THR A 423 -12.72 2.72 -19.82
CA THR A 423 -12.85 2.01 -18.55
C THR A 423 -13.74 0.79 -18.73
N THR A 424 -13.31 -0.33 -18.20
CA THR A 424 -14.13 -1.51 -18.07
C THR A 424 -14.42 -1.71 -16.59
N ASN A 425 -15.68 -1.75 -16.22
CA ASN A 425 -16.11 -1.98 -14.83
C ASN A 425 -16.93 -3.25 -14.75
N LEU A 426 -16.59 -4.08 -13.78
CA LEU A 426 -17.34 -5.29 -13.47
C LEU A 426 -17.68 -5.27 -11.98
N ASN A 427 -18.97 -5.27 -11.68
CA ASN A 427 -19.50 -5.36 -10.33
C ASN A 427 -20.22 -6.68 -10.15
N GLN A 428 -19.79 -7.46 -9.18
CA GLN A 428 -20.42 -8.74 -8.81
C GLN A 428 -21.16 -8.56 -7.49
N ASN A 429 -22.42 -8.97 -7.46
CA ASN A 429 -23.17 -9.16 -6.23
C ASN A 429 -23.12 -10.65 -5.88
N MET A 430 -22.37 -10.96 -4.82
CA MET A 430 -22.15 -12.36 -4.38
C MET A 430 -23.40 -12.98 -3.74
N ARG A 431 -24.34 -12.16 -3.29
CA ARG A 431 -25.60 -12.62 -2.66
C ARG A 431 -26.57 -13.18 -3.69
N ASP A 432 -26.75 -12.47 -4.79
CA ASP A 432 -27.74 -12.77 -5.83
C ASP A 432 -27.10 -13.44 -7.05
N SER A 433 -25.78 -13.64 -7.04
CA SER A 433 -24.98 -14.12 -8.18
C SER A 433 -25.25 -13.32 -9.46
N THR A 434 -25.39 -11.99 -9.31
CA THR A 434 -25.59 -11.07 -10.43
C THR A 434 -24.31 -10.33 -10.76
N ILE A 435 -24.09 -10.11 -12.04
CA ILE A 435 -22.95 -9.37 -12.59
C ILE A 435 -23.47 -8.18 -13.35
N SER A 436 -22.92 -7.01 -13.08
CA SER A 436 -23.06 -5.82 -13.88
C SER A 436 -21.71 -5.50 -14.55
N LEU A 437 -21.67 -5.61 -15.85
CA LEU A 437 -20.46 -5.37 -16.65
C LEU A 437 -20.68 -4.19 -17.58
N THR A 438 -19.77 -3.24 -17.54
CA THR A 438 -19.66 -2.13 -18.49
C THR A 438 -18.41 -2.34 -19.33
N LEU A 439 -18.56 -2.47 -20.68
CA LEU A 439 -17.45 -2.76 -21.60
C LEU A 439 -17.79 -2.34 -23.04
N PRO A 440 -17.10 -1.35 -23.61
CA PRO A 440 -16.32 -0.34 -22.94
C PRO A 440 -17.19 0.81 -22.38
N ASP A 441 -16.65 1.55 -21.43
CA ASP A 441 -17.05 2.93 -21.13
C ASP A 441 -15.95 3.82 -21.71
N LEU A 442 -16.15 4.25 -22.95
CA LEU A 442 -15.20 5.08 -23.69
C LEU A 442 -15.58 6.54 -23.51
N ASN A 443 -14.67 7.34 -22.96
CA ASN A 443 -14.90 8.75 -22.72
C ASN A 443 -13.88 9.60 -23.51
N ILE A 444 -14.37 10.52 -24.30
CA ILE A 444 -13.61 11.49 -25.06
C ILE A 444 -13.86 12.87 -24.44
N SER A 445 -12.85 13.49 -23.89
CA SER A 445 -12.97 14.82 -23.29
C SER A 445 -12.02 15.79 -23.99
N ILE A 446 -12.56 16.88 -24.51
CA ILE A 446 -11.76 18.01 -24.97
C ILE A 446 -11.75 19.05 -23.87
N ALA A 447 -10.55 19.40 -23.43
CA ALA A 447 -10.35 20.41 -22.39
C ALA A 447 -11.02 21.75 -22.79
N ARG A 448 -11.33 22.55 -21.78
CA ARG A 448 -11.93 23.88 -22.01
C ARG A 448 -11.10 24.69 -22.99
N PHE A 449 -11.73 25.16 -24.04
CA PHE A 449 -11.14 26.05 -25.05
C PHE A 449 -12.01 27.29 -25.26
N TYR A 450 -11.40 28.30 -25.81
CA TYR A 450 -12.06 29.59 -26.08
C TYR A 450 -12.12 29.81 -27.58
N PRO A 451 -13.24 29.47 -28.25
CA PRO A 451 -13.33 29.46 -29.70
C PRO A 451 -13.17 30.85 -30.31
N PHE A 452 -13.56 31.87 -29.57
CA PHE A 452 -13.56 33.28 -30.04
C PHE A 452 -12.34 34.07 -29.58
N LYS A 453 -11.35 33.43 -28.97
CA LYS A 453 -10.15 34.12 -28.44
C LYS A 453 -9.19 34.46 -29.57
N ARG A 454 -8.80 35.73 -29.67
CA ARG A 454 -7.83 36.20 -30.66
C ARG A 454 -6.47 35.55 -30.46
N LYS A 455 -5.81 35.13 -31.57
CA LYS A 455 -4.45 34.55 -31.52
C LYS A 455 -3.40 35.55 -31.06
N LYS A 456 -3.55 36.83 -31.50
CA LYS A 456 -2.69 37.95 -31.04
C LYS A 456 -3.55 38.93 -30.26
N ARG A 457 -3.26 39.06 -28.97
CA ARG A 457 -3.99 39.96 -28.06
C ARG A 457 -3.43 41.36 -28.18
N VAL A 458 -4.27 42.33 -28.53
CA VAL A 458 -3.99 43.76 -28.49
C VAL A 458 -5.11 44.41 -27.69
N GLY A 459 -4.76 45.00 -26.53
CA GLY A 459 -5.72 45.57 -25.60
C GLY A 459 -6.43 44.54 -24.67
N ASP A 460 -7.52 44.96 -24.04
CA ASP A 460 -8.29 44.14 -23.11
C ASP A 460 -9.09 43.04 -23.79
N GLU A 461 -9.40 41.98 -23.01
CA GLU A 461 -10.23 40.87 -23.49
C GLU A 461 -11.65 41.37 -23.73
N ARG A 462 -12.16 41.10 -24.92
CA ARG A 462 -13.56 41.41 -25.29
C ARG A 462 -14.49 40.39 -24.63
N TRP A 463 -15.75 40.73 -24.42
CA TRP A 463 -16.73 39.87 -23.73
C TRP A 463 -16.88 38.50 -24.39
N TYR A 464 -16.84 38.38 -25.71
CA TYR A 464 -16.98 37.11 -26.43
C TYR A 464 -15.72 36.23 -26.32
N GLU A 465 -14.53 36.79 -26.04
CA GLU A 465 -13.30 36.05 -25.83
C GLU A 465 -13.30 35.29 -24.50
N LYS A 466 -14.20 35.67 -23.57
CA LYS A 466 -14.43 34.99 -22.28
C LYS A 466 -15.40 33.82 -22.37
N ILE A 467 -15.96 33.56 -23.55
CA ILE A 467 -16.84 32.41 -23.81
C ILE A 467 -15.96 31.17 -23.98
N SER A 468 -16.16 30.21 -23.16
CA SER A 468 -15.46 28.92 -23.19
C SER A 468 -16.42 27.79 -23.55
N MET A 469 -15.90 26.82 -24.25
CA MET A 469 -16.58 25.57 -24.57
C MET A 469 -15.76 24.39 -24.11
N GLN A 470 -16.45 23.32 -23.80
CA GLN A 470 -15.87 22.01 -23.51
C GLN A 470 -16.70 20.97 -24.28
N TYR A 471 -16.11 19.83 -24.57
CA TYR A 471 -16.83 18.71 -25.14
C TYR A 471 -16.51 17.46 -24.40
N THR A 472 -17.54 16.66 -24.08
CA THR A 472 -17.42 15.33 -23.55
C THR A 472 -18.31 14.39 -24.35
N GLY A 473 -17.69 13.36 -24.95
CA GLY A 473 -18.39 12.28 -25.63
C GLY A 473 -18.20 11.00 -24.82
N GLN A 474 -19.24 10.22 -24.63
CA GLN A 474 -19.17 8.94 -23.93
C GLN A 474 -19.88 7.87 -24.76
N ILE A 475 -19.25 6.72 -24.92
CA ILE A 475 -19.85 5.51 -25.52
C ILE A 475 -19.87 4.47 -24.42
N LYS A 476 -21.05 3.99 -24.08
CA LYS A 476 -21.21 3.05 -22.97
C LYS A 476 -22.02 1.84 -23.41
N ASN A 477 -21.47 0.66 -23.12
CA ASN A 477 -22.18 -0.60 -23.25
C ASN A 477 -22.21 -1.25 -21.86
N GLU A 478 -23.41 -1.63 -21.39
CA GLU A 478 -23.56 -2.24 -20.09
C GLU A 478 -24.56 -3.39 -20.11
N ILE A 479 -24.29 -4.40 -19.29
CA ILE A 479 -25.22 -5.48 -19.05
C ILE A 479 -25.28 -5.79 -17.55
N THR A 480 -26.47 -6.13 -17.07
CA THR A 480 -26.69 -6.70 -15.75
C THR A 480 -27.43 -8.00 -15.89
N THR A 481 -26.79 -9.09 -15.53
CA THR A 481 -27.30 -10.44 -15.72
C THR A 481 -26.81 -11.39 -14.63
N LYS A 482 -27.30 -12.61 -14.62
CA LYS A 482 -26.76 -13.70 -13.78
C LYS A 482 -25.39 -14.15 -14.27
N GLU A 483 -24.57 -14.63 -13.35
CA GLU A 483 -23.18 -15.06 -13.61
C GLU A 483 -23.11 -16.15 -14.71
N ASP A 484 -24.04 -17.09 -14.71
CA ASP A 484 -24.14 -18.18 -15.68
C ASP A 484 -24.54 -17.71 -17.09
N LYS A 485 -25.32 -16.62 -17.20
CA LYS A 485 -25.86 -16.12 -18.46
C LYS A 485 -24.96 -15.11 -19.18
N LEU A 486 -23.95 -14.57 -18.50
CA LEU A 486 -23.10 -13.51 -19.06
C LEU A 486 -22.45 -13.89 -20.39
N LEU A 487 -21.90 -15.11 -20.46
CA LEU A 487 -21.19 -15.59 -21.66
C LEU A 487 -22.12 -15.99 -22.82
N HIS A 488 -23.41 -16.13 -22.56
CA HIS A 488 -24.43 -16.46 -23.53
C HIS A 488 -25.27 -15.24 -23.94
N SER A 489 -24.94 -14.07 -23.43
CA SER A 489 -25.64 -12.82 -23.72
C SER A 489 -25.38 -12.30 -25.14
N SER A 490 -26.42 -11.76 -25.76
CA SER A 490 -26.34 -11.13 -27.09
C SER A 490 -26.06 -9.63 -26.93
N LEU A 491 -25.04 -9.11 -27.59
CA LEU A 491 -24.66 -7.68 -27.56
C LEU A 491 -25.78 -6.76 -28.07
N SER A 492 -26.66 -7.24 -28.96
CA SER A 492 -27.74 -6.44 -29.53
C SER A 492 -29.05 -6.52 -28.74
N LYS A 493 -29.30 -7.61 -28.00
CA LYS A 493 -30.56 -7.85 -27.30
C LYS A 493 -30.47 -7.62 -25.80
N ASP A 494 -29.35 -8.06 -25.18
CA ASP A 494 -29.23 -8.10 -23.72
C ASP A 494 -28.40 -6.94 -23.18
N TRP A 495 -27.56 -6.34 -24.02
CA TRP A 495 -26.73 -5.22 -23.63
C TRP A 495 -27.40 -3.88 -23.89
N LYS A 496 -27.25 -2.98 -22.96
CA LYS A 496 -27.65 -1.57 -23.07
C LYS A 496 -26.54 -0.79 -23.74
N ASN A 497 -26.77 -0.35 -24.94
CA ASN A 497 -25.80 0.35 -25.78
C ASN A 497 -26.24 1.80 -26.00
N GLY A 498 -25.32 2.73 -25.95
CA GLY A 498 -25.63 4.13 -26.21
C GLY A 498 -24.41 5.02 -26.28
N MET A 499 -24.63 6.21 -26.87
CA MET A 499 -23.65 7.30 -26.89
C MET A 499 -24.25 8.53 -26.24
N GLN A 500 -23.41 9.32 -25.58
CA GLN A 500 -23.83 10.63 -25.05
C GLN A 500 -22.81 11.68 -25.43
N HIS A 501 -23.28 12.83 -25.88
CA HIS A 501 -22.49 14.02 -26.18
C HIS A 501 -22.93 15.15 -25.28
N SER A 502 -21.99 15.80 -24.61
CA SER A 502 -22.26 16.95 -23.72
C SER A 502 -21.37 18.12 -24.13
N ILE A 503 -22.00 19.25 -24.36
CA ILE A 503 -21.34 20.49 -24.81
C ILE A 503 -21.73 21.61 -23.85
N PRO A 504 -21.02 21.78 -22.73
CA PRO A 504 -21.19 22.95 -21.86
C PRO A 504 -20.50 24.18 -22.49
N ILE A 505 -21.26 25.24 -22.60
CA ILE A 505 -20.81 26.57 -23.05
C ILE A 505 -20.95 27.50 -21.87
N SER A 506 -19.90 28.18 -21.43
CA SER A 506 -19.94 29.07 -20.27
C SER A 506 -19.15 30.35 -20.49
N GLY A 507 -19.62 31.42 -19.88
CA GLY A 507 -18.92 32.71 -19.84
C GLY A 507 -18.63 33.12 -18.40
N ASN A 508 -17.58 33.89 -18.18
CA ASN A 508 -17.28 34.49 -16.88
C ASN A 508 -17.05 35.98 -17.08
N PHE A 509 -17.97 36.79 -16.57
CA PHE A 509 -18.00 38.23 -16.70
C PHE A 509 -17.96 38.90 -15.33
N THR A 510 -17.14 39.90 -15.19
CA THR A 510 -17.16 40.77 -14.00
C THR A 510 -17.78 42.08 -14.38
N LEU A 511 -18.94 42.36 -13.81
CA LEU A 511 -19.67 43.63 -13.99
C LEU A 511 -19.31 44.58 -12.87
N PHE A 512 -19.09 45.84 -13.18
CA PHE A 512 -18.77 46.91 -12.21
C PHE A 512 -17.54 46.64 -11.36
N GLY A 513 -16.72 45.65 -11.70
CA GLY A 513 -15.52 45.25 -10.95
C GLY A 513 -15.76 44.33 -9.75
N TYR A 514 -17.01 44.09 -9.33
CA TYR A 514 -17.32 43.31 -8.13
C TYR A 514 -18.45 42.28 -8.28
N LEU A 515 -19.26 42.34 -9.32
CA LEU A 515 -20.32 41.37 -9.57
C LEU A 515 -19.86 40.35 -10.63
N ASN A 516 -19.67 39.11 -10.24
CA ASN A 516 -19.33 38.04 -11.15
C ASN A 516 -20.60 37.42 -11.72
N LEU A 517 -20.75 37.43 -13.04
CA LEU A 517 -21.84 36.85 -13.77
C LEU A 517 -21.35 35.66 -14.61
N ASN A 518 -21.94 34.51 -14.40
CA ASN A 518 -21.56 33.24 -15.01
C ASN A 518 -22.75 32.62 -15.78
N PRO A 519 -23.04 33.07 -17.01
CA PRO A 519 -23.98 32.36 -17.84
C PRO A 519 -23.44 31.04 -18.34
N SER A 520 -24.27 30.02 -18.37
CA SER A 520 -23.95 28.71 -18.92
C SER A 520 -25.13 28.13 -19.69
N PHE A 521 -24.80 27.48 -20.80
CA PHE A 521 -25.73 26.71 -21.62
C PHE A 521 -25.16 25.32 -21.79
N ASN A 522 -25.90 24.31 -21.31
CA ASN A 522 -25.47 22.93 -21.42
C ASN A 522 -26.40 22.21 -22.40
N PHE A 523 -25.80 21.65 -23.42
CA PHE A 523 -26.49 20.80 -24.40
C PHE A 523 -26.01 19.37 -24.24
N THR A 524 -26.94 18.42 -24.14
CA THR A 524 -26.66 16.99 -24.05
C THR A 524 -27.50 16.26 -25.07
N ASP A 525 -26.85 15.45 -25.89
CA ASP A 525 -27.47 14.55 -26.87
C ASP A 525 -27.13 13.11 -26.52
N ARG A 526 -28.11 12.22 -26.61
CA ARG A 526 -27.97 10.80 -26.37
C ARG A 526 -28.46 10.04 -27.58
N THR A 527 -27.61 9.18 -28.09
CA THR A 527 -27.95 8.29 -29.20
C THR A 527 -28.13 6.87 -28.68
N TYR A 528 -29.27 6.28 -28.94
CA TYR A 528 -29.62 4.91 -28.62
C TYR A 528 -29.73 4.07 -29.85
N PHE A 529 -29.33 2.80 -29.77
CA PHE A 529 -29.39 1.85 -30.89
C PHE A 529 -30.65 0.97 -30.84
N SER A 530 -31.46 1.15 -29.80
CA SER A 530 -32.74 0.48 -29.64
C SER A 530 -33.68 1.27 -28.77
N LYS A 531 -34.97 1.07 -28.97
CA LYS A 531 -36.06 1.55 -28.11
C LYS A 531 -37.04 0.40 -27.83
N VAL A 532 -37.84 0.51 -26.79
CA VAL A 532 -38.88 -0.46 -26.50
C VAL A 532 -40.24 0.07 -26.82
N HIS A 533 -41.12 -0.80 -27.32
CA HIS A 533 -42.54 -0.56 -27.42
C HIS A 533 -43.26 -1.53 -26.46
N LYS A 534 -44.07 -0.97 -25.59
CA LYS A 534 -44.81 -1.74 -24.58
C LYS A 534 -46.28 -1.81 -24.93
N SER A 535 -46.86 -2.97 -24.80
CA SER A 535 -48.29 -3.22 -24.95
C SER A 535 -48.76 -4.18 -23.85
N TRP A 536 -50.07 -4.22 -23.61
CA TRP A 536 -50.65 -5.11 -22.64
C TRP A 536 -51.37 -6.25 -23.32
N ASP A 537 -51.00 -7.47 -23.04
CA ASP A 537 -51.73 -8.66 -23.44
C ASP A 537 -52.80 -8.98 -22.39
N ALA A 538 -54.07 -8.65 -22.72
CA ALA A 538 -55.20 -8.83 -21.81
C ALA A 538 -55.51 -10.33 -21.58
N ALA A 539 -55.20 -11.19 -22.54
CA ALA A 539 -55.45 -12.61 -22.42
C ALA A 539 -54.43 -13.31 -21.50
N ALA A 540 -53.16 -12.91 -21.64
CA ALA A 540 -52.08 -13.44 -20.80
C ALA A 540 -51.83 -12.61 -19.50
N GLN A 541 -52.58 -11.52 -19.29
CA GLN A 541 -52.44 -10.61 -18.16
C GLN A 541 -50.99 -10.20 -17.91
N ARG A 542 -50.24 -9.89 -18.96
CA ARG A 542 -48.84 -9.52 -18.88
C ARG A 542 -48.48 -8.37 -19.83
N GLU A 543 -47.45 -7.68 -19.45
CA GLU A 543 -46.76 -6.68 -20.29
C GLU A 543 -45.99 -7.43 -21.42
N VAL A 544 -46.18 -6.97 -22.65
CA VAL A 544 -45.41 -7.39 -23.79
C VAL A 544 -44.46 -6.26 -24.17
N VAL A 545 -43.19 -6.60 -24.30
CA VAL A 545 -42.11 -5.64 -24.58
C VAL A 545 -41.45 -6.01 -25.89
N ASP A 546 -41.62 -5.19 -26.89
CA ASP A 546 -40.95 -5.33 -28.18
C ASP A 546 -39.76 -4.40 -28.29
N THR A 547 -38.60 -4.92 -28.71
CA THR A 547 -37.40 -4.11 -28.90
C THR A 547 -37.22 -3.76 -30.37
N LEU A 548 -37.27 -2.48 -30.70
CA LEU A 548 -37.08 -1.93 -32.03
C LEU A 548 -35.66 -1.43 -32.20
N SER A 549 -34.86 -2.05 -33.06
CA SER A 549 -33.50 -1.61 -33.38
C SER A 549 -33.52 -0.42 -34.35
N GLY A 550 -32.62 0.55 -34.14
CA GLY A 550 -32.50 1.74 -34.98
C GLY A 550 -31.62 2.79 -34.34
N PHE A 551 -31.47 3.95 -34.97
CA PHE A 551 -30.78 5.10 -34.40
C PHE A 551 -31.80 6.09 -33.88
N TYR A 552 -31.78 6.37 -32.59
CA TYR A 552 -32.72 7.23 -31.91
C TYR A 552 -31.97 8.27 -31.09
N ASN A 553 -32.33 9.55 -31.24
CA ASN A 553 -31.71 10.64 -30.54
C ASN A 553 -32.65 11.21 -29.48
N VAL A 554 -32.08 11.41 -28.29
CA VAL A 554 -32.73 12.04 -27.13
C VAL A 554 -31.85 13.19 -26.67
N TYR A 555 -32.25 14.41 -26.97
CA TYR A 555 -31.53 15.58 -26.55
C TYR A 555 -32.24 16.39 -25.47
N ASN A 556 -31.47 17.09 -24.68
CA ASN A 556 -31.95 18.11 -23.78
C ASN A 556 -30.93 19.24 -23.65
N TRP A 557 -31.45 20.36 -23.19
CA TRP A 557 -30.63 21.51 -22.87
C TRP A 557 -31.15 22.26 -21.67
N ASN A 558 -30.25 22.94 -21.01
CA ASN A 558 -30.58 23.87 -19.94
C ASN A 558 -29.71 25.12 -20.06
N PHE A 559 -30.31 26.24 -19.71
CA PHE A 559 -29.63 27.52 -19.58
C PHE A 559 -29.61 27.95 -18.13
N SER A 560 -28.48 28.48 -17.67
CA SER A 560 -28.40 29.04 -16.32
C SER A 560 -27.53 30.30 -16.30
N VAL A 561 -27.85 31.20 -15.38
CA VAL A 561 -27.07 32.41 -15.10
C VAL A 561 -26.86 32.51 -13.63
N GLY A 562 -25.61 32.47 -13.20
CA GLY A 562 -25.24 32.69 -11.80
C GLY A 562 -24.64 34.09 -11.62
N ALA A 563 -25.04 34.77 -10.57
CA ALA A 563 -24.51 36.07 -10.15
C ALA A 563 -23.95 35.92 -8.73
N SER A 564 -22.73 36.32 -8.50
CA SER A 564 -22.10 36.25 -7.17
C SER A 564 -21.24 37.47 -6.91
N THR A 565 -21.20 37.86 -5.65
CA THR A 565 -20.34 38.95 -5.18
C THR A 565 -19.77 38.61 -3.80
N LYS A 566 -18.78 39.40 -3.38
CA LYS A 566 -18.21 39.26 -2.01
C LYS A 566 -18.40 40.57 -1.29
N LEU A 567 -19.08 40.53 -0.16
CA LEU A 567 -19.27 41.66 0.74
C LEU A 567 -18.32 41.47 1.92
N TYR A 568 -17.59 42.51 2.23
CA TYR A 568 -16.62 42.50 3.34
C TYR A 568 -17.10 43.44 4.42
N GLY A 569 -17.31 42.90 5.62
CA GLY A 569 -17.47 43.68 6.84
C GLY A 569 -16.22 43.60 7.69
N MET A 570 -15.73 44.70 8.20
CA MET A 570 -14.64 44.74 9.17
C MET A 570 -15.11 45.46 10.41
N TRP A 571 -15.02 44.81 11.53
CA TRP A 571 -15.35 45.35 12.83
C TRP A 571 -14.08 45.40 13.69
N VAL A 572 -13.80 46.59 14.22
CA VAL A 572 -12.69 46.80 15.16
C VAL A 572 -13.29 46.92 16.57
N PRO A 573 -13.05 45.92 17.45
CA PRO A 573 -13.61 45.93 18.79
C PRO A 573 -13.10 47.13 19.61
N ASN A 574 -13.99 47.64 20.50
CA ASN A 574 -13.59 48.70 21.39
C ASN A 574 -12.54 48.18 22.39
N ARG A 575 -11.35 48.78 22.35
CA ARG A 575 -10.21 48.39 23.20
C ARG A 575 -10.49 48.48 24.69
N LYS A 576 -11.36 49.42 25.10
CA LYS A 576 -11.75 49.56 26.53
C LYS A 576 -12.55 48.34 27.05
N ILE A 577 -13.25 47.61 26.17
CA ILE A 577 -14.10 46.48 26.56
C ILE A 577 -13.37 45.15 26.32
N PHE A 578 -12.67 45.03 25.18
CA PHE A 578 -12.07 43.75 24.71
C PHE A 578 -10.54 43.73 24.86
N GLY A 579 -9.92 44.79 25.40
CA GLY A 579 -8.46 44.91 25.50
C GLY A 579 -7.78 44.99 24.13
N ASP A 580 -6.45 44.91 24.14
CA ASP A 580 -5.63 45.00 22.92
C ASP A 580 -5.41 43.64 22.20
N LYS A 581 -5.98 42.57 22.72
CA LYS A 581 -5.77 41.21 22.16
C LYS A 581 -6.43 41.02 20.79
N ILE A 582 -7.62 41.58 20.57
CA ILE A 582 -8.38 41.44 19.32
C ILE A 582 -8.19 42.70 18.49
N ASN A 583 -7.52 42.56 17.36
CA ASN A 583 -7.24 43.70 16.47
C ASN A 583 -8.44 44.01 15.56
N ALA A 584 -9.02 42.99 14.91
CA ALA A 584 -10.17 43.14 14.04
C ALA A 584 -10.91 41.80 13.82
N ILE A 585 -12.21 41.89 13.54
CA ILE A 585 -13.01 40.79 13.10
C ILE A 585 -13.46 41.08 11.67
N ARG A 586 -13.18 40.12 10.76
CA ARG A 586 -13.57 40.21 9.35
C ARG A 586 -14.72 39.26 9.09
N HIS A 587 -15.82 39.78 8.58
CA HIS A 587 -16.95 39.02 8.08
C HIS A 587 -16.97 39.09 6.57
N VAL A 588 -16.93 37.95 5.91
CA VAL A 588 -17.06 37.84 4.46
C VAL A 588 -18.37 37.15 4.15
N ILE A 589 -19.24 37.82 3.40
CA ILE A 589 -20.52 37.30 2.95
C ILE A 589 -20.43 37.16 1.45
N THR A 590 -20.70 35.95 0.95
CA THR A 590 -20.72 35.65 -0.49
C THR A 590 -22.11 35.22 -0.89
N PRO A 591 -23.01 36.15 -1.25
CA PRO A 591 -24.29 35.82 -1.83
C PRO A 591 -24.09 35.33 -3.27
N THR A 592 -24.77 34.23 -3.63
CA THR A 592 -24.83 33.71 -4.96
C THR A 592 -26.29 33.49 -5.33
N VAL A 593 -26.73 34.07 -6.42
CA VAL A 593 -28.06 33.88 -6.96
C VAL A 593 -27.94 33.29 -8.33
N SER A 594 -28.61 32.20 -8.61
CA SER A 594 -28.57 31.55 -9.91
C SER A 594 -29.98 31.23 -10.43
N PHE A 595 -30.25 31.63 -11.65
CA PHE A 595 -31.44 31.27 -12.36
C PHE A 595 -31.13 30.16 -13.36
N SER A 596 -31.96 29.10 -13.38
CA SER A 596 -31.84 28.01 -14.34
C SER A 596 -33.18 27.74 -15.01
N TYR A 597 -33.12 27.45 -16.30
CA TYR A 597 -34.29 27.17 -17.14
C TYR A 597 -34.03 25.92 -17.99
N ALA A 598 -34.99 25.01 -18.02
CA ALA A 598 -35.08 23.92 -18.98
C ALA A 598 -36.56 23.73 -19.40
N PRO A 599 -36.82 23.51 -20.70
CA PRO A 599 -38.16 23.21 -21.19
C PRO A 599 -38.62 21.83 -20.70
N ASP A 600 -39.93 21.61 -20.84
CA ASP A 600 -40.50 20.29 -20.56
C ASP A 600 -40.21 19.34 -21.74
N PHE A 601 -39.32 18.36 -21.49
CA PHE A 601 -38.99 17.34 -22.43
C PHE A 601 -39.93 16.13 -22.43
N SER A 602 -40.96 16.12 -21.53
CA SER A 602 -42.00 15.09 -21.54
C SER A 602 -43.11 15.37 -22.57
N ALA A 603 -43.11 16.56 -23.16
CA ALA A 603 -44.10 16.94 -24.17
C ALA A 603 -44.06 15.93 -25.37
N SER A 604 -45.24 15.57 -25.86
CA SER A 604 -45.43 14.53 -26.90
C SER A 604 -44.57 14.74 -28.15
N ARG A 605 -44.27 16.01 -28.50
CA ARG A 605 -43.40 16.37 -29.63
C ARG A 605 -42.00 15.78 -29.60
N TYR A 606 -41.50 15.43 -28.39
CA TYR A 606 -40.17 14.83 -28.22
C TYR A 606 -40.21 13.30 -28.32
N GLY A 607 -41.32 12.65 -28.02
CA GLY A 607 -41.48 11.20 -28.03
C GLY A 607 -40.63 10.45 -27.03
N TYR A 608 -40.29 11.11 -25.90
CA TYR A 608 -39.44 10.51 -24.85
C TYR A 608 -40.23 9.70 -23.84
N TYR A 609 -41.54 9.91 -23.81
CA TYR A 609 -42.51 9.21 -22.98
C TYR A 609 -43.69 8.74 -23.81
N ASP A 610 -44.23 7.58 -23.49
CA ASP A 610 -45.35 6.93 -24.17
C ASP A 610 -46.25 6.25 -23.16
N TYR A 611 -47.42 5.78 -23.57
CA TYR A 611 -48.41 5.21 -22.69
C TYR A 611 -48.97 3.93 -23.31
N TYR A 612 -49.31 2.95 -22.49
CA TYR A 612 -50.11 1.80 -22.88
C TYR A 612 -51.27 1.57 -21.91
N GLN A 613 -52.35 1.01 -22.43
CA GLN A 613 -53.54 0.67 -21.60
C GLN A 613 -53.33 -0.68 -20.93
N LYS A 614 -53.37 -0.70 -19.63
CA LYS A 614 -53.37 -1.93 -18.81
C LYS A 614 -54.78 -2.22 -18.34
N THR A 615 -55.31 -3.43 -18.56
CA THR A 615 -56.61 -3.89 -18.09
C THR A 615 -56.36 -4.96 -17.03
N ASP A 616 -56.75 -4.68 -15.79
CA ASP A 616 -56.66 -5.64 -14.69
C ASP A 616 -57.67 -6.77 -14.83
N ALA A 617 -57.55 -7.81 -14.02
CA ALA A 617 -58.47 -8.96 -14.04
C ALA A 617 -59.94 -8.56 -13.76
N ASP A 618 -60.14 -7.46 -13.04
CA ASP A 618 -61.48 -6.92 -12.75
C ASP A 618 -62.01 -6.02 -13.88
N GLY A 619 -61.36 -5.93 -15.03
CA GLY A 619 -61.76 -5.12 -16.19
C GLY A 619 -61.49 -3.62 -16.04
N LYS A 620 -60.76 -3.20 -14.99
CA LYS A 620 -60.42 -1.78 -14.78
C LYS A 620 -59.26 -1.41 -15.71
N VAL A 621 -59.44 -0.39 -16.53
CA VAL A 621 -58.45 0.16 -17.46
C VAL A 621 -57.67 1.25 -16.77
N THR A 622 -56.31 1.12 -16.81
CA THR A 622 -55.39 2.14 -16.31
C THR A 622 -54.33 2.45 -17.39
N MET A 623 -54.04 3.74 -17.55
CA MET A 623 -52.95 4.18 -18.44
C MET A 623 -51.61 4.08 -17.74
N VAL A 624 -50.73 3.31 -18.27
CA VAL A 624 -49.35 3.13 -17.71
C VAL A 624 -48.38 3.86 -18.59
N GLU A 625 -47.66 4.80 -18.01
CA GLU A 625 -46.67 5.58 -18.67
C GLU A 625 -45.32 4.85 -18.64
N TYR A 626 -44.56 4.92 -19.71
CA TYR A 626 -43.23 4.38 -19.80
C TYR A 626 -42.35 5.24 -20.71
N SER A 627 -41.03 5.08 -20.62
CA SER A 627 -40.15 5.67 -21.63
C SER A 627 -39.68 4.59 -22.63
N PRO A 628 -39.82 4.83 -23.93
CA PRO A 628 -39.28 3.94 -24.95
C PRO A 628 -37.78 3.71 -24.83
N TYR A 629 -37.05 4.63 -24.19
CA TYR A 629 -35.59 4.63 -24.05
C TYR A 629 -35.14 4.14 -22.68
N GLN A 630 -35.99 3.57 -21.83
CA GLN A 630 -35.70 3.11 -20.50
C GLN A 630 -34.64 2.00 -20.43
N ILE A 631 -34.46 1.26 -21.55
CA ILE A 631 -33.42 0.25 -21.67
C ILE A 631 -32.03 0.83 -21.98
N GLY A 632 -31.94 2.11 -22.34
CA GLY A 632 -30.67 2.75 -22.63
C GLY A 632 -29.83 3.06 -21.38
N PRO A 633 -28.49 3.19 -21.53
CA PRO A 633 -27.59 3.40 -20.40
C PRO A 633 -27.64 4.81 -19.78
N TYR A 634 -28.26 5.77 -20.43
CA TYR A 634 -28.27 7.19 -20.00
C TYR A 634 -29.66 7.71 -19.60
N GLY A 635 -30.72 6.94 -19.83
CA GLY A 635 -32.09 7.36 -19.54
C GLY A 635 -32.57 8.54 -20.40
N VAL A 636 -33.68 9.14 -20.01
CA VAL A 636 -34.29 10.29 -20.68
C VAL A 636 -34.30 11.50 -19.76
N PRO A 637 -34.41 12.72 -20.30
CA PRO A 637 -34.59 13.93 -19.49
C PRO A 637 -35.82 13.81 -18.61
N GLY A 638 -35.74 14.37 -17.40
CA GLY A 638 -36.90 14.40 -16.47
C GLY A 638 -38.06 15.17 -17.03
N LYS A 639 -39.25 14.88 -16.48
CA LYS A 639 -40.49 15.53 -16.82
C LYS A 639 -40.60 16.93 -16.21
N GLY A 640 -41.41 17.72 -16.82
CA GLY A 640 -41.78 19.05 -16.37
C GLY A 640 -40.80 20.14 -16.77
N LYS A 641 -41.37 21.31 -16.97
CA LYS A 641 -40.59 22.52 -17.21
C LYS A 641 -39.86 22.91 -15.93
N THR A 642 -38.63 23.30 -16.03
CA THR A 642 -37.84 23.81 -14.94
C THR A 642 -37.56 25.29 -15.12
N GLY A 643 -37.92 26.11 -14.15
CA GLY A 643 -37.57 27.53 -14.07
C GLY A 643 -37.26 27.84 -12.62
N SER A 644 -35.98 27.67 -12.20
CA SER A 644 -35.66 27.81 -10.78
C SER A 644 -34.69 28.94 -10.49
N LEU A 645 -34.94 29.65 -9.42
CA LEU A 645 -34.06 30.64 -8.82
C LEU A 645 -33.46 30.01 -7.56
N SER A 646 -32.18 29.77 -7.57
CA SER A 646 -31.43 29.26 -6.40
C SER A 646 -30.68 30.39 -5.72
N MET A 647 -30.80 30.44 -4.41
CA MET A 647 -30.13 31.42 -3.55
C MET A 647 -29.20 30.67 -2.62
N ASP A 648 -27.93 31.03 -2.62
CA ASP A 648 -26.89 30.49 -1.78
C ASP A 648 -26.17 31.62 -1.06
N LEU A 649 -26.07 31.53 0.24
CA LEU A 649 -25.41 32.51 1.08
C LEU A 649 -24.31 31.82 1.87
N SER A 650 -23.06 32.05 1.51
CA SER A 650 -21.89 31.57 2.24
C SER A 650 -21.29 32.71 3.06
N GLN A 651 -20.99 32.42 4.33
CA GLN A 651 -20.45 33.38 5.28
C GLN A 651 -19.21 32.81 5.96
N ASN A 652 -18.18 33.63 6.09
CA ASN A 652 -16.94 33.32 6.80
C ASN A 652 -16.65 34.43 7.83
N LEU A 653 -16.32 34.02 9.04
CA LEU A 653 -16.00 34.94 10.13
C LEU A 653 -14.62 34.64 10.69
N GLU A 654 -13.70 35.58 10.52
CA GLU A 654 -12.30 35.48 10.96
C GLU A 654 -11.96 36.58 11.94
N MET A 655 -11.15 36.25 12.93
CA MET A 655 -10.64 37.19 13.94
C MET A 655 -9.12 37.30 13.82
N LYS A 656 -8.61 38.53 13.85
CA LYS A 656 -7.18 38.82 13.89
C LYS A 656 -6.81 39.17 15.34
N VAL A 657 -5.98 38.34 15.95
CA VAL A 657 -5.50 38.51 17.34
C VAL A 657 -4.03 38.81 17.38
N LYS A 658 -3.59 39.58 18.39
CA LYS A 658 -2.16 39.82 18.65
C LYS A 658 -1.49 38.52 19.07
N SER A 659 -0.34 38.19 18.53
CA SER A 659 0.44 36.99 18.88
C SER A 659 1.92 37.32 18.78
N ASP A 660 2.62 37.04 19.84
CA ASP A 660 4.08 37.24 19.90
C ASP A 660 4.84 36.06 19.21
N ASP A 661 4.13 34.96 18.88
CA ASP A 661 4.69 33.77 18.22
C ASP A 661 4.75 33.91 16.69
N ASP A 662 4.12 34.92 16.09
CA ASP A 662 4.05 35.10 14.64
C ASP A 662 4.97 36.24 14.18
N SER A 663 5.71 36.02 13.12
CA SER A 663 6.61 37.02 12.54
C SER A 663 5.94 38.36 12.14
N THR A 664 4.61 38.33 11.97
CA THR A 664 3.79 39.52 11.63
C THR A 664 3.16 40.18 12.87
N GLY A 665 3.41 39.68 14.09
CA GLY A 665 2.83 40.13 15.35
C GLY A 665 1.32 39.84 15.48
N PHE A 666 0.71 39.16 14.52
CA PHE A 666 -0.72 38.86 14.49
C PHE A 666 -1.04 37.46 13.97
N LYS A 667 -1.98 36.78 14.62
CA LYS A 667 -2.49 35.49 14.21
C LYS A 667 -3.94 35.58 13.76
N LYS A 668 -4.28 34.88 12.65
CA LYS A 668 -5.66 34.75 12.19
C LYS A 668 -6.29 33.53 12.84
N ILE A 669 -7.49 33.69 13.41
CA ILE A 669 -8.32 32.64 13.97
C ILE A 669 -9.65 32.64 13.23
N SER A 670 -10.01 31.51 12.63
CA SER A 670 -11.34 31.32 12.05
C SER A 670 -12.33 31.05 13.17
N LEU A 671 -13.33 31.92 13.34
CA LEU A 671 -14.45 31.73 14.27
C LEU A 671 -15.53 30.86 13.63
N ILE A 672 -15.90 31.18 12.40
CA ILE A 672 -16.76 30.38 11.53
C ILE A 672 -16.02 30.22 10.22
N ASP A 673 -15.59 29.00 9.96
CA ASP A 673 -14.83 28.71 8.73
C ASP A 673 -15.76 28.84 7.51
N GLU A 674 -16.95 28.30 7.61
CA GLU A 674 -18.01 28.46 6.64
C GLU A 674 -19.39 28.27 7.30
N PHE A 675 -20.29 29.20 7.07
CA PHE A 675 -21.74 29.01 7.31
C PHE A 675 -22.47 29.24 6.01
N ARG A 676 -23.06 28.19 5.49
CA ARG A 676 -23.74 28.20 4.20
C ARG A 676 -25.22 27.91 4.38
N MET A 677 -26.07 28.68 3.70
CA MET A 677 -27.48 28.48 3.58
C MET A 677 -27.85 28.44 2.10
N SER A 678 -28.64 27.45 1.68
CA SER A 678 -29.06 27.32 0.30
C SER A 678 -30.53 26.93 0.20
N MET A 679 -31.20 27.55 -0.75
CA MET A 679 -32.61 27.35 -1.03
C MET A 679 -32.94 27.73 -2.46
N SER A 680 -33.96 27.12 -3.05
CA SER A 680 -34.41 27.44 -4.41
C SER A 680 -35.93 27.56 -4.50
N TYR A 681 -36.33 28.36 -5.46
CA TYR A 681 -37.74 28.54 -5.85
C TYR A 681 -37.93 28.15 -7.31
N ASN A 682 -38.81 27.21 -7.59
CA ASN A 682 -39.12 26.77 -8.95
C ASN A 682 -40.42 27.46 -9.45
N PHE A 683 -40.27 28.42 -10.34
CA PHE A 683 -41.41 29.16 -10.93
C PHE A 683 -42.30 28.29 -11.81
N ALA A 684 -41.80 27.14 -12.24
CA ALA A 684 -42.50 26.23 -13.13
C ALA A 684 -43.22 25.11 -12.38
N ALA A 685 -43.12 25.06 -11.06
CA ALA A 685 -43.81 24.08 -10.27
C ALA A 685 -45.16 24.63 -9.76
N ASP A 686 -46.23 23.92 -10.08
CA ASP A 686 -47.59 24.27 -9.60
C ASP A 686 -47.78 23.94 -8.13
N ILE A 687 -47.06 22.90 -7.66
CA ILE A 687 -47.09 22.42 -6.29
C ILE A 687 -45.68 22.50 -5.70
N ARG A 688 -45.60 22.99 -4.45
CA ARG A 688 -44.33 23.06 -3.69
C ARG A 688 -43.18 23.72 -4.42
N PRO A 689 -43.31 25.00 -4.86
CA PRO A 689 -42.27 25.69 -5.59
C PRO A 689 -40.96 25.92 -4.81
N TRP A 690 -41.00 25.99 -3.48
CA TRP A 690 -39.83 26.16 -2.63
C TRP A 690 -39.16 24.83 -2.31
N SER A 691 -37.84 24.79 -2.45
CA SER A 691 -37.07 23.68 -1.88
C SER A 691 -36.92 23.80 -0.37
N ASP A 692 -36.49 22.73 0.28
CA ASP A 692 -36.07 22.77 1.68
C ASP A 692 -34.83 23.68 1.86
N LEU A 693 -34.79 24.38 3.01
CA LEU A 693 -33.62 25.17 3.39
C LEU A 693 -32.51 24.25 3.90
N SER A 694 -31.46 24.16 3.19
CA SER A 694 -30.25 23.43 3.59
C SER A 694 -29.25 24.38 4.25
N THR A 695 -28.76 24.00 5.43
CA THR A 695 -27.75 24.78 6.16
C THR A 695 -26.53 23.90 6.47
N SER A 696 -25.34 24.46 6.36
CA SER A 696 -24.11 23.81 6.78
C SER A 696 -23.24 24.79 7.56
N LEU A 697 -22.75 24.36 8.71
CA LEU A 697 -21.88 25.14 9.57
C LEU A 697 -20.60 24.36 9.81
N ARG A 698 -19.48 24.93 9.41
CA ARG A 698 -18.14 24.40 9.61
C ARG A 698 -17.39 25.26 10.61
N LEU A 699 -17.03 24.67 11.75
CA LEU A 699 -16.28 25.33 12.81
C LEU A 699 -14.91 24.66 12.96
N LYS A 700 -13.86 25.41 12.85
CA LYS A 700 -12.50 24.94 13.05
C LYS A 700 -12.09 25.14 14.50
N LEU A 701 -12.37 24.15 15.34
CA LEU A 701 -12.15 24.23 16.78
C LEU A 701 -10.67 24.11 17.18
N SER A 702 -9.89 23.41 16.36
CA SER A 702 -8.43 23.31 16.52
C SER A 702 -7.73 23.11 15.18
N LYS A 703 -6.38 23.06 15.16
CA LYS A 703 -5.61 22.77 13.94
C LYS A 703 -5.94 21.40 13.35
N SER A 704 -6.37 20.45 14.17
CA SER A 704 -6.67 19.06 13.82
C SER A 704 -8.12 18.65 13.96
N TYR A 705 -9.02 19.58 14.34
CA TYR A 705 -10.41 19.22 14.58
C TYR A 705 -11.35 20.26 13.98
N THR A 706 -12.16 19.81 13.03
CA THR A 706 -13.20 20.59 12.35
C THR A 706 -14.55 19.95 12.63
N LEU A 707 -15.47 20.75 13.14
CA LEU A 707 -16.86 20.34 13.39
C LEU A 707 -17.73 20.77 12.21
N ASN A 708 -18.38 19.82 11.55
CA ASN A 708 -19.29 20.03 10.44
C ASN A 708 -20.71 19.71 10.90
N LEU A 709 -21.60 20.69 10.90
CA LEU A 709 -23.00 20.55 11.25
C LEU A 709 -23.85 20.79 10.00
N ASN A 710 -24.56 19.78 9.52
CA ASN A 710 -25.44 19.89 8.37
C ASN A 710 -26.86 19.68 8.84
N ALA A 711 -27.74 20.65 8.54
CA ALA A 711 -29.16 20.61 8.92
C ALA A 711 -30.06 20.98 7.74
N VAL A 712 -31.19 20.33 7.64
CA VAL A 712 -32.19 20.60 6.63
C VAL A 712 -33.50 21.00 7.33
N PHE A 713 -34.11 22.08 6.84
CA PHE A 713 -35.40 22.60 7.32
C PHE A 713 -36.41 22.48 6.21
N ALA A 714 -37.45 21.67 6.43
CA ALA A 714 -38.55 21.51 5.50
C ALA A 714 -39.36 22.80 5.40
N SER A 715 -39.65 23.19 4.18
CA SER A 715 -40.41 24.43 3.86
C SER A 715 -41.88 24.26 4.05
N TYR A 716 -42.44 23.06 3.81
CA TYR A 716 -43.86 22.79 3.81
C TYR A 716 -44.32 22.03 5.04
N VAL A 717 -45.55 22.36 5.49
CA VAL A 717 -46.20 21.71 6.65
C VAL A 717 -46.72 20.31 6.28
N TYR A 718 -46.92 19.45 7.28
CA TYR A 718 -47.72 18.25 7.09
C TYR A 718 -49.19 18.57 7.22
N GLU A 719 -50.03 17.92 6.43
CA GLU A 719 -51.50 17.96 6.44
C GLU A 719 -52.02 16.51 6.50
N ALA A 720 -53.12 16.32 7.19
CA ALA A 720 -53.85 15.07 7.26
C ALA A 720 -55.36 15.36 7.26
N ASP A 721 -56.10 14.62 6.44
CA ASP A 721 -57.53 14.84 6.26
C ASP A 721 -58.35 14.47 7.51
N SER A 722 -57.86 13.55 8.33
CA SER A 722 -58.43 13.13 9.60
C SER A 722 -57.40 12.48 10.50
N VAL A 723 -57.70 12.30 11.78
CA VAL A 723 -56.88 11.54 12.71
C VAL A 723 -56.83 10.08 12.26
N GLY A 724 -55.61 9.55 12.03
CA GLY A 724 -55.40 8.20 11.48
C GLY A 724 -55.15 8.15 9.96
N ALA A 725 -55.43 9.23 9.23
CA ALA A 725 -55.10 9.32 7.80
C ALA A 725 -53.60 9.46 7.60
N THR A 726 -53.08 8.97 6.46
CA THR A 726 -51.65 9.10 6.14
C THR A 726 -51.31 10.59 5.94
N PRO A 727 -50.38 11.12 6.75
CA PRO A 727 -49.96 12.52 6.60
C PRO A 727 -49.28 12.75 5.26
N ARG A 728 -49.61 13.81 4.58
CA ARG A 728 -48.99 14.28 3.36
C ARG A 728 -48.34 15.63 3.58
N VAL A 729 -47.29 15.92 2.83
CA VAL A 729 -46.70 17.27 2.82
C VAL A 729 -47.61 18.18 2.05
N SER A 730 -47.99 19.33 2.64
CA SER A 730 -48.83 20.34 2.01
C SER A 730 -48.34 20.76 0.64
N GLU A 731 -49.27 21.02 -0.26
CA GLU A 731 -48.91 21.47 -1.63
C GLU A 731 -48.58 22.97 -1.65
N HIS A 732 -49.19 23.76 -0.80
CA HIS A 732 -49.10 25.23 -0.85
C HIS A 732 -48.69 25.87 0.48
N THR A 733 -49.04 25.27 1.62
CA THR A 733 -48.83 25.87 2.95
C THR A 733 -47.37 25.73 3.41
N THR A 734 -46.70 26.85 3.57
CA THR A 734 -45.31 26.91 4.05
C THR A 734 -45.23 27.30 5.52
N TYR A 735 -44.16 26.91 6.19
CA TYR A 735 -43.86 27.36 7.54
C TYR A 735 -43.63 28.88 7.62
N TRP A 736 -43.10 29.49 6.55
CA TRP A 736 -42.87 30.95 6.51
C TRP A 736 -44.16 31.74 6.47
N GLY A 737 -45.19 31.26 5.78
CA GLY A 737 -46.51 31.84 5.83
C GLY A 737 -47.12 31.87 7.23
N MET A 738 -46.62 30.98 8.11
CA MET A 738 -46.98 30.93 9.54
C MET A 738 -45.95 31.66 10.44
N GLY A 739 -45.00 32.42 9.88
CA GLY A 739 -43.97 33.14 10.64
C GLY A 739 -42.87 32.25 11.25
N LYS A 740 -42.69 31.02 10.77
CA LYS A 740 -41.69 30.05 11.25
C LYS A 740 -40.64 29.80 10.21
N LEU A 741 -39.36 29.57 10.62
CA LEU A 741 -38.22 29.35 9.72
C LEU A 741 -38.30 28.06 8.89
N GLY A 742 -39.06 27.08 9.36
CA GLY A 742 -39.13 25.76 8.73
C GLY A 742 -39.23 24.66 9.79
N ARG A 743 -39.45 23.46 9.34
CA ARG A 743 -39.45 22.27 10.19
C ARG A 743 -38.10 21.58 10.09
N PHE A 744 -37.40 21.50 11.19
CA PHE A 744 -36.13 20.79 11.27
C PHE A 744 -36.33 19.31 10.94
N GLN A 745 -35.64 18.78 9.94
CA GLN A 745 -35.76 17.38 9.51
C GLN A 745 -34.76 16.47 10.19
N GLY A 746 -33.62 17.02 10.59
CA GLY A 746 -32.61 16.26 11.30
C GLY A 746 -31.18 16.79 11.11
N ILE A 747 -30.28 16.21 11.86
CA ILE A 747 -28.83 16.49 11.83
C ILE A 747 -28.07 15.19 11.99
N SER A 748 -26.97 15.06 11.29
CA SER A 748 -26.03 13.95 11.44
C SER A 748 -24.65 14.50 11.80
N GLN A 749 -24.05 13.91 12.83
CA GLN A 749 -22.73 14.30 13.29
C GLN A 749 -21.88 13.08 13.60
N ASN A 750 -20.65 13.09 13.10
CA ASN A 750 -19.63 12.13 13.47
C ASN A 750 -18.50 12.84 14.20
N LEU A 751 -18.27 12.43 15.42
CA LEU A 751 -17.20 12.92 16.27
C LEU A 751 -16.12 11.84 16.36
N SER A 752 -14.91 12.14 15.95
CA SER A 752 -13.77 11.23 16.12
C SER A 752 -12.67 11.92 16.92
N TYR A 753 -12.16 11.22 17.92
CA TYR A 753 -11.09 11.73 18.74
C TYR A 753 -10.07 10.63 19.03
N THR A 754 -8.79 10.94 18.80
CA THR A 754 -7.69 10.02 19.10
C THR A 754 -6.90 10.53 20.29
N LEU A 755 -6.90 9.75 21.36
CA LEU A 755 -6.10 9.91 22.57
C LEU A 755 -4.75 9.21 22.36
N SER A 756 -3.66 9.83 22.81
CA SER A 756 -2.33 9.22 22.84
C SER A 756 -1.54 9.77 24.03
N ASN A 757 -0.50 9.07 24.46
CA ASN A 757 0.38 9.52 25.54
C ASN A 757 0.91 10.93 25.31
N GLU A 758 1.34 11.23 24.10
CA GLU A 758 1.89 12.54 23.74
C GLU A 758 0.85 13.66 23.87
N LYS A 759 -0.39 13.40 23.41
CA LYS A 759 -1.47 14.40 23.53
C LYS A 759 -1.87 14.65 24.98
N ILE A 760 -1.91 13.59 25.79
CA ILE A 760 -2.23 13.71 27.22
C ILE A 760 -1.10 14.41 27.97
N ALA A 761 0.13 14.03 27.73
CA ALA A 761 1.30 14.69 28.33
C ALA A 761 1.35 16.19 27.96
N ASN A 762 1.12 16.52 26.69
CA ASN A 762 1.06 17.89 26.22
C ASN A 762 -0.14 18.68 26.83
N PHE A 763 -1.26 18.03 27.05
CA PHE A 763 -2.41 18.62 27.74
C PHE A 763 -2.08 18.95 29.20
N PHE A 764 -1.45 18.03 29.95
CA PHE A 764 -1.05 18.29 31.32
C PHE A 764 0.08 19.32 31.44
N LYS A 765 1.04 19.36 30.50
CA LYS A 765 2.07 20.40 30.40
C LYS A 765 1.43 21.78 30.21
N ARG A 766 0.41 21.89 29.32
CA ARG A 766 -0.34 23.14 29.13
C ARG A 766 -1.12 23.56 30.38
N LEU A 767 -1.70 22.62 31.11
CA LEU A 767 -2.40 22.90 32.37
C LEU A 767 -1.45 23.40 33.46
N ARG A 768 -0.19 22.97 33.46
CA ARG A 768 0.87 23.46 34.36
C ARG A 768 1.52 24.77 33.91
N GLY A 769 1.10 25.31 32.75
CA GLY A 769 1.71 26.55 32.22
C GLY A 769 3.06 26.34 31.53
N GLU A 770 3.49 25.11 31.31
CA GLU A 770 4.74 24.78 30.63
C GLU A 770 4.60 24.97 29.11
N LYS A 771 5.64 25.57 28.49
CA LYS A 771 5.68 25.71 27.02
C LYS A 771 5.88 24.34 26.36
N VAL A 772 4.94 23.94 25.53
CA VAL A 772 5.04 22.72 24.71
C VAL A 772 5.75 23.08 23.41
N ASP A 773 6.94 22.50 23.19
CA ASP A 773 7.69 22.66 21.93
C ASP A 773 6.99 21.90 20.79
N ASP A 774 6.20 22.60 19.99
CA ASP A 774 5.54 22.09 18.77
C ASP A 774 6.55 21.82 17.60
N LYS A 775 7.87 21.82 17.86
CA LYS A 775 8.91 21.78 16.81
C LYS A 775 9.45 20.41 16.41
N LYS A 776 9.04 19.31 17.03
CA LYS A 776 9.44 17.96 16.58
C LYS A 776 8.36 17.31 15.72
N GLY A 777 8.20 17.76 14.47
CA GLY A 777 7.23 17.16 13.55
C GLY A 777 7.13 17.80 12.17
N LYS A 778 8.14 18.57 11.74
CA LYS A 778 8.20 19.04 10.35
C LYS A 778 9.21 18.23 9.56
N LYS A 779 8.86 17.01 9.14
CA LYS A 779 9.26 16.50 7.85
C LYS A 779 8.07 16.71 6.90
N LYS A 780 8.29 17.65 5.99
CA LYS A 780 7.47 17.97 4.86
C LYS A 780 6.92 16.71 4.17
N ASN A 781 5.62 16.50 4.20
CA ASN A 781 4.87 16.00 3.07
C ASN A 781 3.78 17.03 2.78
N GLN A 782 4.06 17.84 1.79
CA GLN A 782 3.09 18.63 1.06
C GLN A 782 2.33 17.65 0.19
N ASN A 783 1.07 17.54 0.41
CA ASN A 783 -0.06 16.98 -0.33
C ASN A 783 -0.84 15.96 0.52
N ASP A 784 -1.70 16.48 1.37
CA ASP A 784 -2.87 15.77 1.88
C ASP A 784 -3.98 16.82 2.05
N ASP A 785 -4.62 17.10 0.94
CA ASP A 785 -5.98 17.61 0.92
C ASP A 785 -6.92 16.42 0.67
N ASP A 786 -7.81 16.21 1.65
CA ASP A 786 -9.10 15.56 1.55
C ASP A 786 -9.21 14.24 0.76
N GLU A 787 -8.91 13.12 1.42
CA GLU A 787 -9.58 11.85 1.12
C GLU A 787 -9.88 11.10 2.41
N TRP A 788 -11.17 10.88 2.66
CA TRP A 788 -11.68 9.92 3.61
C TRP A 788 -11.20 8.52 3.18
N ASP A 789 -10.20 8.03 3.88
CA ASP A 789 -9.61 6.74 3.56
C ASP A 789 -10.51 5.63 4.14
N GLU A 790 -11.29 5.00 3.29
CA GLU A 790 -12.00 3.73 3.55
C GLU A 790 -11.03 2.54 3.73
N ASN A 791 -9.72 2.78 3.77
CA ASN A 791 -8.68 1.76 3.79
C ASN A 791 -8.12 1.52 5.20
N LEU A 792 -8.96 1.02 6.11
CA LEU A 792 -8.43 0.39 7.33
C LEU A 792 -7.65 -0.92 7.04
N GLU A 793 -7.88 -1.53 5.86
CA GLU A 793 -7.19 -2.77 5.45
C GLU A 793 -5.75 -2.55 4.97
N SER A 794 -5.40 -1.36 4.46
CA SER A 794 -4.07 -1.13 3.89
C SER A 794 -2.96 -0.91 4.94
N ASN A 795 -3.30 -0.61 6.17
CA ASN A 795 -2.30 -0.36 7.21
C ASN A 795 -1.77 -1.65 7.85
N VAL A 796 -2.59 -2.71 7.89
CA VAL A 796 -2.15 -4.02 8.40
C VAL A 796 -1.16 -4.64 7.42
N ASP A 797 -1.38 -4.50 6.12
CA ASP A 797 -0.46 -5.01 5.10
C ASP A 797 0.83 -4.18 4.98
N LYS A 798 0.78 -2.88 5.20
CA LYS A 798 1.98 -2.03 5.21
C LYS A 798 2.87 -2.25 6.43
N ASP A 799 2.30 -2.58 7.56
CA ASP A 799 3.06 -2.94 8.75
C ASP A 799 3.61 -4.37 8.67
N MET A 800 2.90 -5.30 8.01
CA MET A 800 3.43 -6.61 7.64
C MET A 800 4.53 -6.53 6.58
N GLU A 801 4.45 -5.59 5.63
CA GLU A 801 5.48 -5.39 4.61
C GLU A 801 6.75 -4.72 5.19
N LYS A 802 6.60 -3.86 6.18
CA LYS A 802 7.74 -3.28 6.93
C LYS A 802 8.43 -4.29 7.83
N ALA A 803 7.69 -5.27 8.36
CA ALA A 803 8.26 -6.38 9.10
C ALA A 803 9.01 -7.39 8.20
N LYS A 804 8.69 -7.45 6.91
CA LYS A 804 9.35 -8.32 5.92
C LYS A 804 10.69 -7.79 5.41
N HIS A 805 10.94 -6.50 5.50
CA HIS A 805 12.25 -5.93 5.23
C HIS A 805 12.93 -5.72 6.57
N GLY A 806 13.76 -6.68 6.96
CA GLY A 806 14.65 -6.57 8.10
C GLY A 806 15.33 -5.20 8.07
N ALA A 807 14.81 -4.28 8.87
CA ALA A 807 15.42 -2.99 9.04
C ALA A 807 16.80 -3.27 9.64
N GLN A 808 17.85 -3.03 8.86
CA GLN A 808 19.15 -2.77 9.44
C GLN A 808 18.94 -1.72 10.53
N ARG A 809 18.90 -2.14 11.77
CA ARG A 809 19.03 -1.27 12.91
C ARG A 809 20.43 -0.69 12.83
N LYS A 810 20.58 0.48 12.19
CA LYS A 810 21.59 1.41 12.61
C LYS A 810 21.26 1.69 14.07
N GLY A 811 22.15 1.26 14.96
CA GLY A 811 22.10 1.62 16.36
C GLY A 811 22.07 3.13 16.49
N SER A 812 20.89 3.71 16.43
CA SER A 812 20.62 5.00 17.00
C SER A 812 20.51 4.72 18.49
N GLY A 813 21.62 4.83 19.17
CA GLY A 813 21.63 5.00 20.61
C GLY A 813 20.85 6.27 20.92
N SER A 814 19.53 6.20 20.96
CA SER A 814 18.76 7.16 21.74
C SER A 814 19.15 6.87 23.18
N LYS A 815 19.94 7.76 23.77
CA LYS A 815 20.13 7.79 25.21
C LYS A 815 18.73 7.74 25.81
N ALA A 816 18.36 6.61 26.42
CA ALA A 816 17.16 6.49 27.20
C ALA A 816 17.25 7.59 28.26
N GLU A 817 16.26 8.49 28.31
CA GLU A 817 16.14 9.45 29.38
C GLU A 817 15.86 8.64 30.65
N THR A 818 16.89 8.49 31.47
CA THR A 818 16.76 7.99 32.82
C THR A 818 16.34 9.16 33.72
N ASP A 819 15.44 8.91 34.64
CA ASP A 819 15.10 9.87 35.69
C ASP A 819 16.31 10.08 36.67
N GLU A 820 16.20 11.03 37.59
CA GLU A 820 17.30 11.39 38.52
C GLU A 820 17.76 10.19 39.38
N ASP A 821 16.96 9.15 39.53
CA ASP A 821 17.23 7.93 40.27
C ASP A 821 17.82 6.79 39.42
N GLY A 822 18.08 7.02 38.12
CA GLY A 822 18.72 6.09 37.19
C GLY A 822 17.78 5.04 36.61
N TYR A 823 16.47 5.14 36.87
CA TYR A 823 15.48 4.24 36.26
C TYR A 823 15.06 4.76 34.88
N MET A 824 15.01 3.87 33.89
CA MET A 824 14.43 4.19 32.59
C MET A 824 12.95 4.50 32.74
N ALA A 825 12.52 5.71 32.39
CA ALA A 825 11.10 6.04 32.31
C ALA A 825 10.46 5.18 31.24
N PHE A 826 9.77 4.12 31.64
CA PHE A 826 9.04 3.24 30.73
C PHE A 826 7.83 3.98 30.18
N GLN A 827 7.96 4.52 28.97
CA GLN A 827 6.86 5.12 28.25
C GLN A 827 6.15 4.03 27.44
N MET A 828 5.00 3.62 27.92
CA MET A 828 4.12 2.71 27.19
C MET A 828 3.35 3.48 26.12
N PRO A 829 3.75 3.44 24.83
CA PRO A 829 3.02 4.15 23.80
C PRO A 829 1.69 3.45 23.52
N TRP A 830 0.62 4.19 23.67
CA TRP A 830 -0.71 3.73 23.35
C TRP A 830 -1.48 4.80 22.57
N SER A 831 -2.44 4.37 21.78
CA SER A 831 -3.40 5.23 21.10
C SER A 831 -4.79 4.63 21.21
N LEU A 832 -5.76 5.47 21.48
CA LEU A 832 -7.17 5.12 21.55
C LEU A 832 -7.96 6.07 20.69
N SER A 833 -8.58 5.56 19.65
CA SER A 833 -9.48 6.31 18.77
C SER A 833 -10.92 5.97 19.12
N ILE A 834 -11.69 7.00 19.43
CA ILE A 834 -13.11 6.91 19.78
C ILE A 834 -13.86 7.66 18.68
N GLY A 835 -14.72 6.97 17.97
CA GLY A 835 -15.64 7.53 16.98
C GLY A 835 -17.08 7.43 17.50
N TYR A 836 -17.77 8.56 17.62
CA TYR A 836 -19.15 8.59 18.03
C TYR A 836 -19.99 9.24 16.94
N GLY A 837 -20.89 8.47 16.35
CA GLY A 837 -21.86 8.92 15.37
C GLY A 837 -23.24 9.13 16.01
N VAL A 838 -23.81 10.29 15.80
CA VAL A 838 -25.19 10.56 16.19
C VAL A 838 -25.95 11.13 15.00
N THR A 839 -27.09 10.54 14.69
CA THR A 839 -28.01 11.03 13.67
C THR A 839 -29.39 11.21 14.33
N MET A 840 -29.88 12.41 14.27
CA MET A 840 -31.24 12.78 14.67
C MET A 840 -32.05 13.02 13.40
N ARG A 841 -33.11 12.30 13.20
CA ARG A 841 -34.03 12.47 12.07
C ARG A 841 -35.47 12.20 12.49
N GLU A 842 -36.44 12.68 11.69
CA GLU A 842 -37.83 12.35 11.89
C GLU A 842 -38.09 10.84 11.75
N ASP A 843 -38.83 10.29 12.70
CA ASP A 843 -39.31 8.90 12.64
C ASP A 843 -40.65 8.87 11.87
N GLN A 844 -40.57 8.66 10.57
CA GLN A 844 -41.70 8.67 9.65
C GLN A 844 -42.62 7.42 9.79
N THR A 845 -42.59 6.73 10.93
CA THR A 845 -43.54 5.66 11.24
C THR A 845 -44.93 6.24 11.47
N LEU A 846 -45.91 5.83 10.67
CA LEU A 846 -47.26 6.39 10.69
C LEU A 846 -47.88 6.37 12.07
N SER A 847 -47.74 5.28 12.85
CA SER A 847 -48.28 5.14 14.21
C SER A 847 -47.73 6.15 15.24
N LYS A 848 -46.62 6.81 14.90
CA LYS A 848 -45.95 7.79 15.76
C LYS A 848 -46.24 9.24 15.39
N PHE A 849 -47.01 9.45 14.31
CA PHE A 849 -47.37 10.80 13.88
C PHE A 849 -48.27 11.48 14.89
N ASN A 850 -47.92 12.70 15.28
CA ASN A 850 -48.72 13.50 16.19
C ASN A 850 -49.63 14.45 15.39
N TYR A 851 -50.89 14.11 15.31
CA TYR A 851 -51.91 14.87 14.56
C TYR A 851 -52.20 16.25 15.17
N ASN A 852 -51.97 16.47 16.48
CA ASN A 852 -52.16 17.77 17.12
C ASN A 852 -51.09 18.77 16.74
N THR A 853 -49.87 18.31 16.58
CA THR A 853 -48.71 19.14 16.21
C THR A 853 -48.36 19.04 14.75
N MET A 854 -48.99 18.12 13.99
CA MET A 854 -48.67 17.78 12.59
C MET A 854 -47.19 17.50 12.37
N ARG A 855 -46.61 16.65 13.24
CA ARG A 855 -45.17 16.29 13.18
C ARG A 855 -44.91 14.85 13.56
N TYR A 856 -43.88 14.31 12.98
CA TYR A 856 -43.28 13.08 13.45
C TYR A 856 -42.32 13.35 14.63
N PRO A 857 -42.19 12.45 15.60
CA PRO A 857 -41.18 12.56 16.63
C PRO A 857 -39.76 12.35 16.02
N TYR A 858 -38.76 12.86 16.69
CA TYR A 858 -37.41 12.61 16.29
C TYR A 858 -36.90 11.24 16.80
N LYS A 859 -36.22 10.53 15.95
CA LYS A 859 -35.49 9.33 16.30
C LYS A 859 -33.97 9.64 16.30
N PHE A 860 -33.31 9.25 17.38
CA PHE A 860 -31.87 9.32 17.50
C PHE A 860 -31.29 7.94 17.19
N THR A 861 -30.39 7.89 16.24
CA THR A 861 -29.56 6.72 15.98
C THR A 861 -28.14 7.02 16.41
N GLN A 862 -27.54 6.12 17.19
CA GLN A 862 -26.23 6.34 17.79
C GLN A 862 -25.35 5.12 17.60
N ASN A 863 -24.11 5.37 17.21
CA ASN A 863 -23.10 4.34 17.10
C ASN A 863 -21.79 4.81 17.74
N LEU A 864 -21.14 3.90 18.44
CA LEU A 864 -19.84 4.11 19.04
C LEU A 864 -18.85 3.14 18.40
N ASN A 865 -17.75 3.64 17.90
CA ASN A 865 -16.62 2.86 17.42
C ASN A 865 -15.40 3.18 18.27
N VAL A 866 -14.74 2.15 18.76
CA VAL A 866 -13.55 2.28 19.58
C VAL A 866 -12.46 1.39 19.00
N SER A 867 -11.33 1.97 18.70
CA SER A 867 -10.16 1.22 18.26
C SER A 867 -8.92 1.70 19.01
N GLY A 868 -8.04 0.78 19.33
CA GLY A 868 -6.85 1.11 20.10
C GLY A 868 -5.67 0.26 19.74
N ASN A 869 -4.50 0.82 19.98
CA ASN A 869 -3.22 0.15 19.88
C ASN A 869 -2.45 0.41 21.19
N LEU A 870 -1.92 -0.65 21.78
CA LEU A 870 -1.16 -0.62 23.01
C LEU A 870 0.15 -1.39 22.80
N ARG A 871 1.27 -0.72 22.96
CA ARG A 871 2.60 -1.32 22.95
C ARG A 871 3.08 -1.50 24.39
N ILE A 872 2.99 -2.71 24.90
CA ILE A 872 3.34 -3.01 26.31
C ILE A 872 4.86 -2.99 26.51
N SER A 873 5.60 -3.49 25.54
CA SER A 873 7.06 -3.46 25.48
C SER A 873 7.52 -3.41 24.04
N ASP A 874 8.83 -3.38 23.80
CA ASP A 874 9.37 -3.34 22.44
C ASP A 874 8.97 -4.54 21.59
N GLY A 875 8.71 -5.69 22.20
CA GLY A 875 8.26 -6.89 21.49
C GLY A 875 6.74 -7.12 21.51
N TRP A 876 5.93 -6.42 22.33
CA TRP A 876 4.50 -6.67 22.47
C TRP A 876 3.65 -5.55 21.89
N ASN A 877 2.78 -5.90 20.96
CA ASN A 877 1.80 -4.99 20.38
C ASN A 877 0.41 -5.60 20.43
N ILE A 878 -0.53 -4.89 21.05
CA ILE A 878 -1.95 -5.27 21.13
C ILE A 878 -2.75 -4.25 20.38
N SER A 879 -3.60 -4.68 19.46
CA SER A 879 -4.59 -3.82 18.82
C SER A 879 -5.97 -4.40 19.00
N PHE A 880 -6.96 -3.53 19.14
CA PHE A 880 -8.36 -3.92 19.22
C PHE A 880 -9.26 -2.94 18.49
N SER A 881 -10.38 -3.44 18.00
CA SER A 881 -11.44 -2.66 17.40
C SER A 881 -12.79 -3.23 17.83
N SER A 882 -13.67 -2.36 18.28
CA SER A 882 -15.02 -2.71 18.71
C SER A 882 -15.97 -1.56 18.42
N GLY A 883 -17.24 -1.83 18.39
CA GLY A 883 -18.26 -0.81 18.30
C GLY A 883 -19.51 -1.22 19.06
N TYR A 884 -20.37 -0.25 19.29
CA TYR A 884 -21.66 -0.45 19.93
C TYR A 884 -22.74 0.30 19.18
N ASP A 885 -23.77 -0.42 18.80
CA ASP A 885 -25.01 0.13 18.22
C ASP A 885 -26.03 0.30 19.35
N PHE A 886 -26.31 1.54 19.69
CA PHE A 886 -27.25 1.87 20.78
C PHE A 886 -28.69 1.57 20.42
N ASP A 887 -29.05 1.59 19.13
CA ASP A 887 -30.42 1.34 18.68
C ASP A 887 -30.76 -0.14 18.78
N ASN A 888 -29.87 -0.98 18.30
CA ASN A 888 -30.01 -2.44 18.35
C ASN A 888 -29.53 -3.03 19.67
N LYS A 889 -28.88 -2.20 20.53
CA LYS A 889 -28.27 -2.63 21.81
C LYS A 889 -27.33 -3.81 21.63
N LYS A 890 -26.54 -3.79 20.55
CA LYS A 890 -25.65 -4.87 20.19
C LYS A 890 -24.23 -4.34 20.02
N ILE A 891 -23.29 -5.15 20.44
CA ILE A 891 -21.87 -4.93 20.12
C ILE A 891 -21.68 -5.27 18.66
N SER A 892 -21.03 -4.40 17.91
CA SER A 892 -20.63 -4.66 16.53
C SER A 892 -19.43 -5.63 16.50
N MET A 893 -18.94 -5.93 15.32
CA MET A 893 -17.80 -6.84 15.18
C MET A 893 -16.64 -6.36 16.05
N THR A 894 -16.24 -7.21 17.02
CA THR A 894 -15.14 -6.94 17.94
C THR A 894 -13.99 -7.84 17.61
N THR A 895 -12.87 -7.23 17.31
CA THR A 895 -11.62 -7.93 16.99
C THR A 895 -10.50 -7.48 17.91
N ALA A 896 -9.63 -8.39 18.27
CA ALA A 896 -8.40 -8.10 18.98
C ALA A 896 -7.24 -8.84 18.30
N SER A 897 -6.09 -8.22 18.20
CA SER A 897 -4.88 -8.85 17.73
C SER A 897 -3.73 -8.60 18.69
N LEU A 898 -2.96 -9.63 18.93
CA LEU A 898 -1.77 -9.64 19.75
C LEU A 898 -0.61 -10.07 18.88
N ASN A 899 0.40 -9.25 18.80
CA ASN A 899 1.65 -9.56 18.10
C ASN A 899 2.80 -9.49 19.09
N ARG A 900 3.66 -10.49 19.07
CA ARG A 900 4.89 -10.52 19.85
C ARG A 900 6.07 -10.86 18.97
N ASP A 901 7.06 -10.01 19.00
CA ASP A 901 8.39 -10.27 18.48
C ASP A 901 9.22 -10.99 19.55
N LEU A 902 9.65 -12.20 19.22
CA LEU A 902 10.43 -13.08 20.08
C LEU A 902 11.87 -13.20 19.55
N HIS A 903 12.40 -12.12 18.98
CA HIS A 903 13.72 -12.07 18.37
C HIS A 903 13.82 -12.91 17.10
N CYS A 904 13.97 -14.20 17.19
CA CYS A 904 14.06 -15.11 16.04
C CYS A 904 12.70 -15.62 15.54
N PHE A 905 11.65 -15.44 16.33
CA PHE A 905 10.27 -15.84 16.00
C PHE A 905 9.31 -14.67 16.13
N ASN A 906 8.24 -14.74 15.37
CA ASN A 906 7.11 -13.83 15.49
C ASN A 906 5.86 -14.63 15.85
N MET A 907 5.18 -14.19 16.91
CA MET A 907 3.91 -14.75 17.33
C MET A 907 2.80 -13.76 17.07
N SER A 908 1.75 -14.16 16.36
CA SER A 908 0.54 -13.38 16.18
C SER A 908 -0.69 -14.18 16.57
N CYS A 909 -1.59 -13.53 17.29
CA CYS A 909 -2.88 -14.09 17.65
C CYS A 909 -3.97 -13.07 17.32
N SER A 910 -4.88 -13.41 16.43
CA SER A 910 -6.02 -12.59 16.08
C SER A 910 -7.30 -13.28 16.55
N VAL A 911 -8.15 -12.54 17.26
CA VAL A 911 -9.39 -13.06 17.84
C VAL A 911 -10.54 -12.19 17.39
N VAL A 912 -11.61 -12.82 16.92
CA VAL A 912 -12.92 -12.21 16.75
C VAL A 912 -13.77 -12.61 17.94
N LEU A 913 -14.32 -11.64 18.67
CA LEU A 913 -15.09 -11.88 19.89
C LEU A 913 -16.60 -11.75 19.67
N ALA A 914 -16.99 -10.95 18.70
CA ALA A 914 -18.39 -10.74 18.29
C ALA A 914 -18.46 -10.49 16.77
N PRO A 915 -19.48 -10.95 16.05
CA PRO A 915 -20.72 -11.64 16.50
C PRO A 915 -20.51 -13.12 16.84
N TYR A 916 -19.40 -13.69 16.46
CA TYR A 916 -19.02 -15.08 16.77
C TYR A 916 -17.57 -15.13 17.24
N THR A 917 -17.22 -16.13 18.03
CA THR A 917 -15.86 -16.27 18.52
C THR A 917 -15.04 -17.12 17.57
N SER A 918 -13.95 -16.54 17.06
CA SER A 918 -12.96 -17.27 16.28
C SER A 918 -11.56 -16.76 16.61
N TYR A 919 -10.56 -17.60 16.46
CA TYR A 919 -9.17 -17.21 16.63
C TYR A 919 -8.28 -17.76 15.53
N ASN A 920 -7.22 -17.04 15.25
CA ASN A 920 -6.14 -17.46 14.39
C ASN A 920 -4.82 -17.17 15.11
N PHE A 921 -4.12 -18.24 15.44
CA PHE A 921 -2.80 -18.19 16.07
C PHE A 921 -1.75 -18.57 15.05
N SER A 922 -0.69 -17.79 14.94
CA SER A 922 0.43 -18.04 14.05
C SER A 922 1.73 -17.80 14.81
N PHE A 923 2.62 -18.76 14.72
CA PHE A 923 3.98 -18.69 15.26
C PHE A 923 4.95 -19.01 14.10
N ARG A 924 5.86 -18.11 13.79
CA ARG A 924 6.71 -18.22 12.59
C ARG A 924 8.12 -17.75 12.86
N CYS A 925 9.09 -18.43 12.25
CA CYS A 925 10.46 -17.95 12.22
C CYS A 925 10.59 -16.68 11.38
N ASN A 926 11.39 -15.72 11.84
CA ASN A 926 11.62 -14.44 11.14
C ASN A 926 12.55 -14.58 9.93
N ALA A 927 13.34 -15.66 9.89
CA ALA A 927 14.24 -15.91 8.77
C ALA A 927 13.49 -16.22 7.49
N SER A 928 13.74 -15.48 6.42
CA SER A 928 13.07 -15.63 5.14
C SER A 928 13.20 -17.03 4.54
N THR A 929 14.32 -17.70 4.76
CA THR A 929 14.64 -19.06 4.28
C THR A 929 13.94 -20.17 5.06
N LEU A 930 13.60 -19.93 6.33
CA LEU A 930 13.04 -20.91 7.25
C LEU A 930 11.60 -20.62 7.69
N THR A 931 11.04 -19.49 7.28
CA THR A 931 9.67 -19.07 7.65
C THR A 931 8.62 -20.13 7.32
N ASP A 932 8.77 -20.83 6.19
CA ASP A 932 7.82 -21.86 5.77
C ASP A 932 8.08 -23.22 6.45
N ALA A 933 9.33 -23.49 6.84
CA ALA A 933 9.69 -24.74 7.52
C ALA A 933 9.39 -24.70 9.03
N LEU A 934 9.58 -23.52 9.65
CA LEU A 934 9.37 -23.27 11.08
C LEU A 934 8.14 -22.38 11.29
N LYS A 935 6.97 -22.91 11.00
CA LYS A 935 5.69 -22.25 11.25
C LYS A 935 4.72 -23.18 11.96
N TYR A 936 3.95 -22.60 12.86
CA TYR A 936 2.81 -23.26 13.48
C TYR A 936 1.60 -22.35 13.40
N ASP A 937 0.60 -22.76 12.66
CA ASP A 937 -0.65 -22.03 12.50
C ASP A 937 -1.79 -22.87 13.08
N LYS A 938 -2.50 -22.33 14.06
CA LYS A 938 -3.71 -22.94 14.63
C LYS A 938 -4.88 -21.97 14.52
N ARG A 939 -5.99 -22.49 14.01
CA ARG A 939 -7.23 -21.75 13.83
C ARG A 939 -8.37 -22.43 14.54
N SER A 940 -9.37 -21.68 14.99
CA SER A 940 -10.57 -22.28 15.53
C SER A 940 -11.27 -23.09 14.43
N SER A 941 -11.62 -24.36 14.73
CA SER A 941 -12.50 -25.14 13.88
C SER A 941 -13.91 -24.52 13.95
N TYR A 942 -14.40 -24.00 12.85
CA TYR A 942 -15.75 -23.50 12.75
C TYR A 942 -16.60 -24.54 12.05
N SER A 943 -17.64 -25.06 12.71
CA SER A 943 -18.64 -25.90 12.04
C SER A 943 -19.59 -24.99 11.25
N ASN A 944 -19.88 -25.32 10.01
CA ASN A 944 -20.80 -24.58 9.12
C ASN A 944 -22.28 -24.54 9.60
N ALA A 945 -22.53 -24.89 10.86
CA ALA A 945 -23.85 -24.92 11.45
C ALA A 945 -24.45 -23.55 11.82
N VAL A 946 -23.73 -22.44 11.51
CA VAL A 946 -24.31 -21.11 11.70
C VAL A 946 -25.15 -20.74 10.48
N GLN A 947 -26.43 -20.93 10.61
CA GLN A 947 -27.41 -20.35 9.69
C GLN A 947 -27.34 -18.81 9.84
N TRP A 948 -26.89 -18.17 8.80
CA TRP A 948 -26.97 -16.70 8.67
C TRP A 948 -28.39 -16.35 8.28
N TYR A 949 -29.14 -15.75 9.19
CA TYR A 949 -30.48 -15.20 8.92
C TYR A 949 -30.39 -13.81 8.29
#